data_960d7a8d00bdf4759fed3a0ac32a7a35
#
_entry.id   960d7a8d00bdf4759fed3a0ac32a7a35
#
_cell.length_a   1.000
_cell.length_b   1.000
_cell.length_c   1.000
_cell.angle_alpha   90.00
_cell.angle_beta   90.00
_cell.angle_gamma   90.00
#
_symmetry.space_group_name_H-M   'P 1'
#
loop_
_entity.id
_entity.type
_entity.pdbx_description
1 polymer ?
#
loop_
_entity_poly.entity_id
_entity_poly.type
_entity_poly.pdbx_seq_one_letter_code
_entity_poly.pdbx_strand_id
1 'polypeptide(L)'
;MNPRGKTFMAAAVAGMLMVAPQSQSADGPGPIPSEVPGPSTRQATAPTGRQVVNFNRDWKFAKGELPGAETPGFDDSAWQAIRLPHDWAISGPFNPSEDGYAGKLPWRGVGWYRKSFTLDQTDRGRRVYLDFDGVMAFPKVYVNGQLAGEWDYGYMSFRVDATPHVKFGQANVIAVLVDTRRHGTRWYPGAGIYRKVTMTICDPVHVAHWGTYVTTPELSDASATVRVRSTVENHLEAESQVDVEVVLLGPDGRVVATGSKSDTVPAGGSQELDQSLAVKNPQRWDIANPKLYTARTLVRVGGKVVDGEDTTFGVRTFRFTADDGFHLNGRRVQLYGACLHHDQGPLGAAFYPRAMQRQLEIMRDMGCNAIRTSHNPPAPELLDLCDRMGLVVWDECFDKWDGTADRVNREPLQQYGEKQIRNFVIRDRNHPCVVIWSIANEIGPQSGQREGMSAENVKFMSDFVRKYDPTRPVGAACHIPQMANQPILDALDLTGWNYGRRYATYRQRYPDKPIIYSESASALSTRGFYELPLPTGKTQYSRKMQVDSYDHNAAPWSDIADREFQLMETDRFVAGEFVWTGFDYLGEPTPFSREARSSYFGIVDLCGTAKDRFYLYRSCWRPDATTVHILPHWSWPDRVGQNVPVYVYTNGDSAELLLNGKSLGRRTKLKEVADSSYYGVTDKYRLRWMDVVYQPGELKAVAYKDGKKVGEAVMRTAGQPAAIRLTPDRQELAATGEDLCYVLVEAVDEKGTLCPLADNLIRFRVEGPAEIAAVGSGNPLSLEPFQADRRKLFYGKAMLILRTKEGPGGSVNLTAESDGLPAAHVTVSSRPVQ
;
A
#
# COMPACT_ATOMS: atom_id res chain seq x y z
N MET A 1 38.46 45.01 -64.11
CA MET A 1 37.27 44.74 -64.96
C MET A 1 36.46 43.63 -64.36
N ASN A 2 35.25 43.97 -64.04
CA ASN A 2 34.22 42.99 -63.44
C ASN A 2 33.81 41.95 -64.50
N PRO A 3 33.27 40.76 -64.12
CA PRO A 3 31.89 40.68 -63.70
C PRO A 3 31.60 39.58 -62.62
N ARG A 4 30.83 40.00 -61.69
CA ARG A 4 29.52 39.44 -61.19
C ARG A 4 29.17 37.94 -61.40
N GLY A 5 29.14 37.25 -60.33
CA GLY A 5 28.42 35.96 -60.18
C GLY A 5 27.28 36.12 -59.14
N LYS A 6 26.04 35.81 -59.52
CA LYS A 6 24.82 35.90 -58.72
C LYS A 6 24.71 34.63 -57.90
N THR A 7 24.60 34.79 -56.58
CA THR A 7 24.24 33.70 -55.64
C THR A 7 22.75 33.82 -55.37
N PHE A 8 22.00 32.75 -55.65
CA PHE A 8 20.60 32.60 -55.24
C PHE A 8 20.52 32.31 -53.76
N MET A 9 19.82 33.17 -52.99
CA MET A 9 19.38 32.92 -51.63
C MET A 9 18.07 32.11 -51.68
N ALA A 10 18.08 30.87 -51.18
CA ALA A 10 16.88 30.11 -50.90
C ALA A 10 16.34 30.57 -49.53
N ALA A 11 15.19 31.20 -49.51
CA ALA A 11 14.46 31.54 -48.30
C ALA A 11 13.83 30.27 -47.70
N ALA A 12 14.32 29.82 -46.56
CA ALA A 12 13.66 28.80 -45.74
C ALA A 12 12.49 29.46 -44.99
N VAL A 13 11.28 29.10 -45.34
CA VAL A 13 10.06 29.47 -44.60
C VAL A 13 10.03 28.56 -43.37
N ALA A 14 10.38 29.09 -42.20
CA ALA A 14 10.15 28.44 -40.92
C ALA A 14 8.66 28.54 -40.62
N GLY A 15 7.95 27.43 -40.82
CA GLY A 15 6.60 27.25 -40.33
C GLY A 15 6.61 27.20 -38.82
N MET A 16 6.21 28.26 -38.15
CA MET A 16 5.87 28.31 -36.74
C MET A 16 4.56 27.52 -36.57
N LEU A 17 4.68 26.23 -36.17
CA LEU A 17 3.58 25.50 -35.59
C LEU A 17 3.28 26.15 -34.24
N MET A 18 2.22 26.96 -34.18
CA MET A 18 1.62 27.34 -32.90
C MET A 18 1.06 26.09 -32.28
N VAL A 19 1.77 25.56 -31.30
CA VAL A 19 1.22 24.59 -30.36
C VAL A 19 0.20 25.36 -29.52
N ALA A 20 -1.08 25.10 -29.77
CA ALA A 20 -2.16 25.55 -28.89
C ALA A 20 -1.92 24.97 -27.51
N PRO A 21 -2.14 25.72 -26.40
CA PRO A 21 -2.04 25.14 -25.08
C PRO A 21 -3.06 24.03 -24.95
N GLN A 22 -2.58 22.81 -24.75
CA GLN A 22 -3.43 21.68 -24.39
C GLN A 22 -4.15 22.04 -23.09
N SER A 23 -5.47 22.17 -23.16
CA SER A 23 -6.33 22.25 -21.99
C SER A 23 -6.17 20.93 -21.23
N GLN A 24 -5.47 20.96 -20.09
CA GLN A 24 -5.43 19.84 -19.17
C GLN A 24 -6.88 19.54 -18.76
N SER A 25 -7.42 18.43 -19.23
CA SER A 25 -8.64 17.84 -18.69
C SER A 25 -8.35 17.44 -17.26
N ALA A 26 -9.19 17.88 -16.31
CA ALA A 26 -9.03 17.63 -14.86
C ALA A 26 -9.34 16.17 -14.45
N ASP A 27 -9.07 15.17 -15.29
CA ASP A 27 -9.52 13.79 -15.11
C ASP A 27 -8.39 12.76 -15.04
N GLY A 28 -7.33 13.10 -14.34
CA GLY A 28 -6.29 12.16 -13.91
C GLY A 28 -5.35 12.86 -12.96
N PRO A 29 -4.68 12.16 -12.07
CA PRO A 29 -3.55 12.75 -11.39
C PRO A 29 -2.59 13.26 -12.49
N GLY A 30 -2.30 14.56 -12.48
CA GLY A 30 -1.27 15.15 -13.35
C GLY A 30 0.01 14.31 -13.25
N PRO A 31 0.93 14.35 -14.24
CA PRO A 31 2.12 13.51 -14.20
C PRO A 31 2.82 13.73 -12.86
N ILE A 32 2.81 12.66 -12.04
CA ILE A 32 3.53 12.60 -10.77
C ILE A 32 5.00 12.87 -11.12
N PRO A 33 5.72 13.75 -10.39
CA PRO A 33 7.15 13.90 -10.62
C PRO A 33 7.82 12.53 -10.59
N SER A 34 8.37 12.09 -11.70
CA SER A 34 8.84 10.73 -11.95
C SER A 34 10.20 10.42 -11.35
N GLU A 35 10.55 11.04 -10.23
CA GLU A 35 11.81 10.75 -9.54
C GLU A 35 11.59 10.44 -8.06
N VAL A 36 10.86 9.33 -7.80
CA VAL A 36 11.29 8.46 -6.70
C VAL A 36 12.30 7.52 -7.37
N PRO A 37 13.56 7.50 -6.95
CA PRO A 37 14.53 6.55 -7.49
C PRO A 37 13.91 5.15 -7.37
N GLY A 38 13.82 4.44 -8.49
CA GLY A 38 13.40 3.04 -8.49
C GLY A 38 14.21 2.27 -7.44
N PRO A 39 13.79 1.08 -7.01
CA PRO A 39 14.55 0.31 -6.05
C PRO A 39 16.01 0.34 -6.53
N SER A 40 16.85 0.99 -5.74
CA SER A 40 18.27 1.07 -6.07
C SER A 40 18.80 -0.36 -6.10
N THR A 41 18.92 -0.92 -7.29
CA THR A 41 19.58 -2.20 -7.53
C THR A 41 21.11 -2.11 -7.37
N ARG A 42 21.62 -0.98 -6.90
CA ARG A 42 22.91 -0.94 -6.26
C ARG A 42 22.78 -1.45 -4.82
N GLN A 43 22.61 -2.76 -4.67
CA GLN A 43 23.34 -3.43 -3.62
C GLN A 43 24.80 -3.08 -3.90
N ALA A 44 25.35 -2.14 -3.17
CA ALA A 44 26.79 -2.07 -2.99
C ALA A 44 27.18 -3.49 -2.66
N THR A 45 28.04 -4.12 -3.48
CA THR A 45 28.45 -5.51 -3.31
C THR A 45 28.65 -5.77 -1.83
N ALA A 46 27.74 -6.54 -1.24
CA ALA A 46 27.80 -6.87 0.17
C ALA A 46 29.16 -7.48 0.43
N PRO A 47 29.84 -7.13 1.51
CA PRO A 47 31.12 -7.71 1.80
C PRO A 47 30.97 -9.21 1.84
N THR A 48 31.91 -9.86 1.20
CA THR A 48 32.07 -11.30 1.04
C THR A 48 31.72 -12.08 2.30
N GLY A 49 30.87 -13.07 2.17
CA GLY A 49 30.49 -14.00 3.24
C GLY A 49 29.03 -14.45 3.13
N ARG A 50 28.07 -13.56 3.07
CA ARG A 50 26.65 -13.87 2.91
C ARG A 50 26.23 -13.76 1.46
N GLN A 51 25.46 -14.74 0.98
CA GLN A 51 24.77 -14.69 -0.32
C GLN A 51 23.26 -14.65 -0.05
N VAL A 52 22.56 -13.69 -0.68
CA VAL A 52 21.10 -13.60 -0.67
C VAL A 52 20.63 -13.76 -2.10
N VAL A 53 19.95 -14.88 -2.37
CA VAL A 53 19.54 -15.28 -3.70
C VAL A 53 18.04 -15.10 -3.85
N ASN A 54 17.61 -14.39 -4.92
CA ASN A 54 16.18 -14.33 -5.28
C ASN A 54 15.72 -15.75 -5.66
N PHE A 55 14.75 -16.28 -4.92
CA PHE A 55 14.29 -17.65 -5.07
C PHE A 55 12.91 -17.75 -5.75
N ASN A 56 12.42 -16.67 -6.35
CA ASN A 56 11.06 -16.53 -6.90
C ASN A 56 10.83 -17.20 -8.26
N ARG A 57 11.89 -17.59 -8.99
CA ARG A 57 11.79 -18.15 -10.35
C ARG A 57 11.61 -19.66 -10.33
N ASP A 58 11.19 -20.22 -11.45
CA ASP A 58 11.19 -21.66 -11.77
C ASP A 58 10.45 -22.54 -10.75
N TRP A 59 9.34 -22.02 -10.25
CA TRP A 59 8.42 -22.79 -9.44
C TRP A 59 7.38 -23.49 -10.31
N LYS A 60 6.89 -24.61 -9.80
CA LYS A 60 5.73 -25.34 -10.32
C LYS A 60 4.63 -25.33 -9.29
N PHE A 61 3.39 -25.24 -9.73
CA PHE A 61 2.21 -25.19 -8.88
C PHE A 61 1.16 -26.18 -9.33
N ALA A 62 0.51 -26.87 -8.39
CA ALA A 62 -0.71 -27.63 -8.61
C ALA A 62 -1.66 -27.50 -7.44
N LYS A 63 -2.96 -27.48 -7.71
CA LYS A 63 -4.04 -27.39 -6.73
C LYS A 63 -4.58 -28.77 -6.40
N GLY A 64 -4.81 -29.07 -5.12
CA GLY A 64 -5.45 -30.32 -4.66
C GLY A 64 -4.62 -31.07 -3.63
N GLU A 65 -5.22 -32.15 -3.12
CA GLU A 65 -4.54 -33.13 -2.29
C GLU A 65 -3.67 -34.03 -3.19
N LEU A 66 -2.38 -33.97 -3.04
CA LEU A 66 -1.41 -34.67 -3.88
C LEU A 66 -0.45 -35.49 -2.97
N PRO A 67 -0.85 -36.69 -2.52
CA PRO A 67 0.00 -37.52 -1.66
C PRO A 67 1.35 -37.80 -2.30
N GLY A 68 2.43 -37.62 -1.54
CA GLY A 68 3.80 -37.84 -1.99
C GLY A 68 4.42 -36.65 -2.70
N ALA A 69 3.69 -35.53 -2.86
CA ALA A 69 4.22 -34.33 -3.52
C ALA A 69 5.41 -33.68 -2.80
N GLU A 70 5.65 -34.01 -1.56
CA GLU A 70 6.84 -33.64 -0.79
C GLU A 70 8.10 -34.38 -1.23
N THR A 71 7.98 -35.56 -1.86
CA THR A 71 9.14 -36.43 -2.17
C THR A 71 9.90 -35.95 -3.42
N PRO A 72 11.23 -36.14 -3.46
CA PRO A 72 12.02 -35.71 -4.62
C PRO A 72 11.65 -36.41 -5.93
N GLY A 73 11.25 -37.68 -5.89
CA GLY A 73 10.88 -38.47 -7.07
C GLY A 73 9.44 -38.27 -7.58
N PHE A 74 8.67 -37.38 -6.99
CA PHE A 74 7.30 -37.12 -7.45
C PHE A 74 7.29 -36.48 -8.85
N ASP A 75 6.43 -37.01 -9.74
CA ASP A 75 6.30 -36.45 -11.09
C ASP A 75 5.45 -35.16 -11.09
N ASP A 76 6.11 -34.05 -11.26
CA ASP A 76 5.51 -32.72 -11.36
C ASP A 76 5.53 -32.15 -12.80
N SER A 77 5.72 -33.00 -13.81
CA SER A 77 5.83 -32.59 -15.21
C SER A 77 4.57 -31.88 -15.74
N ALA A 78 3.40 -32.28 -15.24
CA ALA A 78 2.11 -31.70 -15.61
C ALA A 78 1.74 -30.43 -14.80
N TRP A 79 2.57 -30.02 -13.83
CA TRP A 79 2.25 -28.84 -13.02
C TRP A 79 2.48 -27.56 -13.79
N GLN A 80 1.70 -26.54 -13.42
CA GLN A 80 1.82 -25.21 -14.00
C GLN A 80 3.17 -24.57 -13.63
N ALA A 81 3.95 -24.17 -14.62
CA ALA A 81 5.13 -23.34 -14.38
C ALA A 81 4.69 -21.93 -13.94
N ILE A 82 5.21 -21.47 -12.84
CA ILE A 82 4.88 -20.17 -12.25
C ILE A 82 6.13 -19.43 -11.77
N ARG A 83 5.94 -18.16 -11.50
CA ARG A 83 6.86 -17.30 -10.76
C ARG A 83 6.17 -16.78 -9.50
N LEU A 84 6.90 -16.62 -8.40
CA LEU A 84 6.43 -15.92 -7.21
C LEU A 84 6.60 -14.39 -7.38
N PRO A 85 5.75 -13.56 -6.77
CA PRO A 85 4.62 -13.94 -5.91
C PRO A 85 3.47 -14.58 -6.71
N HIS A 86 2.72 -15.48 -6.06
CA HIS A 86 1.60 -16.18 -6.70
C HIS A 86 0.40 -16.30 -5.75
N ASP A 87 -0.75 -15.84 -6.25
CA ASP A 87 -2.06 -15.98 -5.61
C ASP A 87 -2.96 -16.78 -6.56
N TRP A 88 -3.23 -18.06 -6.23
CA TRP A 88 -4.00 -18.92 -7.15
C TRP A 88 -5.48 -18.52 -7.24
N ALA A 89 -5.99 -17.81 -6.25
CA ALA A 89 -7.43 -17.53 -6.19
C ALA A 89 -7.83 -16.36 -7.08
N ILE A 90 -6.92 -15.41 -7.34
CA ILE A 90 -7.23 -14.21 -8.14
C ILE A 90 -7.54 -14.55 -9.60
N SER A 91 -7.09 -15.69 -10.09
CA SER A 91 -7.42 -16.19 -11.44
C SER A 91 -8.91 -16.54 -11.59
N GLY A 92 -9.63 -16.68 -10.47
CA GLY A 92 -11.06 -16.94 -10.49
C GLY A 92 -11.43 -18.40 -10.84
N PRO A 93 -12.60 -18.62 -11.42
CA PRO A 93 -13.63 -17.63 -11.71
C PRO A 93 -14.28 -17.06 -10.45
N PHE A 94 -14.84 -15.85 -10.53
CA PHE A 94 -15.75 -15.37 -9.49
C PHE A 94 -17.00 -16.23 -9.44
N ASN A 95 -17.44 -16.57 -8.23
CA ASN A 95 -18.66 -17.34 -8.01
C ASN A 95 -19.66 -16.50 -7.20
N PRO A 96 -20.85 -16.17 -7.78
CA PRO A 96 -21.88 -15.39 -7.08
C PRO A 96 -22.32 -15.99 -5.75
N SER A 97 -22.22 -17.32 -5.60
CA SER A 97 -22.63 -18.05 -4.40
C SER A 97 -21.58 -18.04 -3.28
N GLU A 98 -20.35 -17.62 -3.59
CA GLU A 98 -19.29 -17.50 -2.58
C GLU A 98 -19.48 -16.24 -1.73
N ASP A 99 -18.83 -16.24 -0.57
CA ASP A 99 -18.90 -15.16 0.40
C ASP A 99 -18.34 -13.85 -0.18
N GLY A 100 -19.18 -12.81 -0.22
CA GLY A 100 -18.79 -11.47 -0.62
C GLY A 100 -17.71 -10.87 0.28
N TYR A 101 -17.70 -11.20 1.57
CA TYR A 101 -16.66 -10.75 2.51
C TYR A 101 -15.27 -11.27 2.16
N ALA A 102 -15.17 -12.39 1.45
CA ALA A 102 -13.92 -12.91 0.92
C ALA A 102 -13.76 -12.67 -0.59
N GLY A 103 -14.47 -11.69 -1.15
CA GLY A 103 -14.31 -11.25 -2.54
C GLY A 103 -14.92 -12.16 -3.59
N LYS A 104 -15.75 -13.16 -3.23
CA LYS A 104 -16.38 -14.15 -4.15
C LYS A 104 -15.39 -14.96 -4.98
N LEU A 105 -14.18 -15.17 -4.50
CA LEU A 105 -13.10 -15.90 -5.16
C LEU A 105 -12.86 -17.28 -4.53
N PRO A 106 -12.40 -18.30 -5.31
CA PRO A 106 -12.21 -19.67 -4.86
C PRO A 106 -10.87 -19.85 -4.09
N TRP A 107 -10.68 -19.09 -3.03
CA TRP A 107 -9.42 -19.06 -2.28
C TRP A 107 -9.22 -20.27 -1.35
N ARG A 108 -10.31 -20.94 -0.93
CA ARG A 108 -10.21 -22.11 -0.06
C ARG A 108 -9.70 -23.33 -0.82
N GLY A 109 -8.78 -24.08 -0.21
CA GLY A 109 -8.25 -25.31 -0.80
C GLY A 109 -6.83 -25.63 -0.35
N VAL A 110 -6.27 -26.63 -1.04
CA VAL A 110 -4.87 -27.05 -0.87
C VAL A 110 -4.12 -26.74 -2.15
N GLY A 111 -2.92 -26.22 -2.03
CA GLY A 111 -2.00 -25.99 -3.14
C GLY A 111 -0.60 -26.48 -2.82
N TRP A 112 0.08 -27.00 -3.82
CA TRP A 112 1.44 -27.45 -3.74
C TRP A 112 2.33 -26.61 -4.66
N TYR A 113 3.49 -26.23 -4.14
CA TYR A 113 4.55 -25.56 -4.86
C TYR A 113 5.79 -26.44 -4.85
N ARG A 114 6.47 -26.57 -5.99
CA ARG A 114 7.71 -27.33 -6.09
C ARG A 114 8.75 -26.58 -6.91
N LYS A 115 10.04 -26.76 -6.54
CA LYS A 115 11.16 -26.20 -7.28
C LYS A 115 12.38 -27.10 -7.09
N SER A 116 13.12 -27.36 -8.18
CA SER A 116 14.42 -27.97 -8.14
C SER A 116 15.51 -26.90 -8.13
N PHE A 117 16.57 -27.11 -7.35
CA PHE A 117 17.72 -26.20 -7.27
C PHE A 117 18.99 -26.95 -6.95
N THR A 118 20.14 -26.33 -7.21
CA THR A 118 21.47 -26.84 -6.85
C THR A 118 22.21 -25.84 -6.00
N LEU A 119 22.99 -26.36 -5.05
CA LEU A 119 23.94 -25.59 -4.25
C LEU A 119 25.35 -25.93 -4.73
N ASP A 120 26.21 -24.91 -4.77
CA ASP A 120 27.60 -25.16 -5.14
C ASP A 120 28.29 -26.07 -4.10
N GLN A 121 29.16 -26.94 -4.56
CA GLN A 121 29.97 -27.80 -3.68
C GLN A 121 30.89 -26.97 -2.76
N THR A 122 31.30 -25.78 -3.18
CA THR A 122 32.13 -24.87 -2.39
C THR A 122 31.40 -24.25 -1.20
N ASP A 123 30.07 -24.30 -1.20
CA ASP A 123 29.22 -23.84 -0.06
C ASP A 123 29.06 -24.92 1.04
N ARG A 124 29.65 -26.11 0.85
CA ARG A 124 29.61 -27.16 1.86
C ARG A 124 30.12 -26.67 3.21
N GLY A 125 29.32 -26.91 4.27
CA GLY A 125 29.62 -26.49 5.64
C GLY A 125 29.03 -25.09 5.97
N ARG A 126 28.43 -24.39 5.01
CA ARG A 126 27.69 -23.15 5.24
C ARG A 126 26.27 -23.44 5.67
N ARG A 127 25.62 -22.43 6.27
CA ARG A 127 24.19 -22.48 6.61
C ARG A 127 23.37 -22.07 5.41
N VAL A 128 22.23 -22.74 5.21
CA VAL A 128 21.30 -22.45 4.13
C VAL A 128 19.91 -22.22 4.73
N TYR A 129 19.39 -21.04 4.53
CA TYR A 129 18.09 -20.62 5.02
C TYR A 129 17.16 -20.27 3.86
N LEU A 130 15.87 -20.54 4.05
CA LEU A 130 14.80 -20.10 3.15
C LEU A 130 13.91 -19.10 3.89
N ASP A 131 13.85 -17.89 3.37
CA ASP A 131 13.09 -16.78 3.96
C ASP A 131 11.82 -16.55 3.14
N PHE A 132 10.67 -16.71 3.77
CA PHE A 132 9.35 -16.49 3.19
C PHE A 132 8.76 -15.19 3.77
N ASP A 133 8.44 -14.21 2.94
CA ASP A 133 7.85 -12.95 3.42
C ASP A 133 6.34 -13.07 3.70
N GLY A 134 5.68 -14.10 3.21
CA GLY A 134 4.29 -14.41 3.50
C GLY A 134 3.73 -15.55 2.66
N VAL A 135 3.01 -16.45 3.30
CA VAL A 135 2.36 -17.61 2.67
C VAL A 135 0.95 -17.77 3.23
N MET A 136 -0.07 -17.65 2.41
CA MET A 136 -1.47 -17.78 2.80
C MET A 136 -2.00 -19.15 2.37
N ALA A 137 -2.23 -20.06 3.30
CA ALA A 137 -1.96 -20.07 4.72
C ALA A 137 -1.41 -21.45 5.16
N PHE A 138 -0.97 -21.51 6.40
CA PHE A 138 -0.48 -22.75 7.06
C PHE A 138 0.53 -23.54 6.22
N PRO A 139 1.63 -22.91 5.75
CA PRO A 139 2.62 -23.60 4.93
C PRO A 139 3.34 -24.69 5.70
N LYS A 140 3.62 -25.81 5.01
CA LYS A 140 4.60 -26.82 5.40
C LYS A 140 5.67 -26.88 4.32
N VAL A 141 6.92 -26.62 4.71
CA VAL A 141 8.07 -26.56 3.82
C VAL A 141 8.88 -27.84 3.95
N TYR A 142 9.04 -28.56 2.84
CA TYR A 142 9.83 -29.78 2.76
C TYR A 142 11.07 -29.54 1.90
N VAL A 143 12.20 -30.06 2.32
CA VAL A 143 13.44 -30.08 1.54
C VAL A 143 13.88 -31.55 1.38
N ASN A 144 14.00 -31.99 0.13
CA ASN A 144 14.33 -33.37 -0.19
C ASN A 144 13.41 -34.44 0.49
N GLY A 145 12.13 -34.11 0.65
CA GLY A 145 11.13 -34.98 1.28
C GLY A 145 11.07 -34.92 2.81
N GLN A 146 11.96 -34.16 3.45
CA GLN A 146 11.99 -33.97 4.90
C GLN A 146 11.30 -32.65 5.26
N LEU A 147 10.43 -32.66 6.29
CA LEU A 147 9.81 -31.43 6.81
C LEU A 147 10.90 -30.56 7.44
N ALA A 148 11.16 -29.41 6.83
CA ALA A 148 12.16 -28.45 7.28
C ALA A 148 11.55 -27.32 8.15
N GLY A 149 10.25 -27.02 7.98
CA GLY A 149 9.57 -26.02 8.80
C GLY A 149 8.10 -25.85 8.44
N GLU A 150 7.38 -25.19 9.34
CA GLU A 150 5.97 -24.81 9.15
C GLU A 150 5.67 -23.47 9.80
N TRP A 151 4.62 -22.80 9.38
CA TRP A 151 4.19 -21.51 9.93
C TRP A 151 2.67 -21.42 10.02
N ASP A 152 2.15 -20.59 10.92
CA ASP A 152 0.73 -20.57 11.27
C ASP A 152 0.03 -19.22 11.06
N TYR A 153 0.78 -18.15 10.69
CA TYR A 153 0.21 -16.82 10.42
C TYR A 153 0.62 -16.33 9.03
N GLY A 154 -0.34 -16.37 8.11
CA GLY A 154 -0.08 -16.13 6.67
C GLY A 154 0.49 -14.77 6.32
N TYR A 155 0.31 -13.76 7.17
CA TYR A 155 0.77 -12.40 6.95
C TYR A 155 2.20 -12.15 7.46
N MET A 156 2.75 -13.05 8.29
CA MET A 156 4.07 -12.82 8.90
C MET A 156 5.18 -13.53 8.14
N SER A 157 6.32 -12.85 8.01
CA SER A 157 7.54 -13.44 7.46
C SER A 157 8.14 -14.49 8.41
N PHE A 158 8.69 -15.55 7.84
CA PHE A 158 9.33 -16.61 8.60
C PHE A 158 10.53 -17.21 7.86
N ARG A 159 11.46 -17.75 8.64
CA ARG A 159 12.68 -18.41 8.15
C ARG A 159 12.62 -19.92 8.40
N VAL A 160 13.08 -20.69 7.43
CA VAL A 160 13.26 -22.15 7.52
C VAL A 160 14.74 -22.48 7.40
N ASP A 161 15.28 -23.24 8.34
CA ASP A 161 16.63 -23.78 8.25
C ASP A 161 16.64 -25.04 7.35
N ALA A 162 17.14 -24.87 6.14
CA ALA A 162 17.26 -25.93 5.16
C ALA A 162 18.57 -26.73 5.29
N THR A 163 19.52 -26.25 6.08
CA THR A 163 20.90 -26.80 6.19
C THR A 163 20.93 -28.31 6.46
N PRO A 164 20.10 -28.88 7.37
CA PRO A 164 20.17 -30.33 7.66
C PRO A 164 19.69 -31.21 6.50
N HIS A 165 18.97 -30.62 5.54
CA HIS A 165 18.25 -31.35 4.50
C HIS A 165 18.81 -31.17 3.10
N VAL A 166 19.70 -30.19 2.87
CA VAL A 166 20.25 -29.88 1.54
C VAL A 166 21.46 -30.76 1.21
N LYS A 167 21.68 -30.99 -0.08
CA LYS A 167 22.83 -31.70 -0.65
C LYS A 167 23.63 -30.71 -1.50
N PHE A 168 24.91 -30.52 -1.16
CA PHE A 168 25.81 -29.69 -1.93
C PHE A 168 26.37 -30.43 -3.16
N GLY A 169 26.48 -29.77 -4.29
CA GLY A 169 26.95 -30.36 -5.56
C GLY A 169 25.93 -31.29 -6.22
N GLN A 170 24.71 -31.35 -5.73
CA GLN A 170 23.64 -32.22 -6.23
C GLN A 170 22.33 -31.47 -6.36
N ALA A 171 21.38 -32.04 -7.09
CA ALA A 171 20.03 -31.51 -7.17
C ALA A 171 19.30 -31.67 -5.83
N ASN A 172 18.60 -30.63 -5.44
CA ASN A 172 17.68 -30.56 -4.31
C ASN A 172 16.28 -30.23 -4.81
N VAL A 173 15.26 -30.64 -4.05
CA VAL A 173 13.87 -30.30 -4.28
C VAL A 173 13.30 -29.66 -3.03
N ILE A 174 12.73 -28.48 -3.18
CA ILE A 174 11.84 -27.88 -2.20
C ILE A 174 10.40 -28.13 -2.62
N ALA A 175 9.56 -28.54 -1.67
CA ALA A 175 8.11 -28.62 -1.83
C ALA A 175 7.41 -27.86 -0.70
N VAL A 176 6.38 -27.06 -1.05
CA VAL A 176 5.62 -26.29 -0.05
C VAL A 176 4.15 -26.63 -0.21
N LEU A 177 3.59 -27.25 0.84
CA LEU A 177 2.15 -27.41 1.01
C LEU A 177 1.57 -26.12 1.57
N VAL A 178 0.46 -25.65 0.99
CA VAL A 178 -0.31 -24.51 1.48
C VAL A 178 -1.76 -24.91 1.64
N ASP A 179 -2.34 -24.74 2.84
CA ASP A 179 -3.71 -25.17 3.17
C ASP A 179 -4.54 -24.02 3.73
N THR A 180 -5.42 -23.44 2.90
CA THR A 180 -6.27 -22.31 3.29
C THR A 180 -7.62 -22.72 3.88
N ARG A 181 -7.95 -24.01 3.96
CA ARG A 181 -9.29 -24.50 4.33
C ARG A 181 -9.74 -24.07 5.72
N ARG A 182 -8.79 -23.92 6.65
CA ARG A 182 -9.05 -23.53 8.04
C ARG A 182 -8.80 -22.06 8.33
N HIS A 183 -8.35 -21.29 7.33
CA HIS A 183 -8.08 -19.87 7.51
C HIS A 183 -9.40 -19.10 7.65
N GLY A 184 -9.51 -18.21 8.66
CA GLY A 184 -10.61 -17.29 8.84
C GLY A 184 -10.24 -15.91 8.29
N THR A 185 -11.23 -15.17 7.74
CA THR A 185 -10.97 -13.83 7.23
C THR A 185 -12.25 -12.99 7.19
N ARG A 186 -12.12 -11.67 7.23
CA ARG A 186 -13.19 -10.68 7.00
C ARG A 186 -13.03 -9.93 5.68
N TRP A 187 -11.96 -10.19 4.93
CA TRP A 187 -11.64 -9.64 3.61
C TRP A 187 -11.02 -10.73 2.74
N TYR A 188 -10.69 -10.42 1.51
CA TYR A 188 -9.99 -11.36 0.64
C TYR A 188 -8.55 -11.59 1.14
N PRO A 189 -8.20 -12.80 1.57
CA PRO A 189 -6.88 -13.07 2.13
C PRO A 189 -5.81 -13.37 1.07
N GLY A 190 -6.23 -13.72 -0.15
CA GLY A 190 -5.37 -14.40 -1.11
C GLY A 190 -5.15 -15.88 -0.80
N ALA A 191 -4.36 -16.57 -1.61
CA ALA A 191 -4.02 -17.97 -1.42
C ALA A 191 -2.71 -18.32 -2.15
N GLY A 192 -1.72 -18.83 -1.39
CA GLY A 192 -0.44 -19.24 -1.96
C GLY A 192 0.78 -18.54 -1.39
N ILE A 193 1.92 -18.69 -2.05
CA ILE A 193 3.14 -17.97 -1.74
C ILE A 193 3.02 -16.57 -2.39
N TYR A 194 2.34 -15.66 -1.69
CA TYR A 194 1.90 -14.38 -2.24
C TYR A 194 2.88 -13.22 -2.04
N ARG A 195 3.97 -13.46 -1.32
CA ARG A 195 5.12 -12.56 -1.18
C ARG A 195 6.40 -13.27 -1.65
N LYS A 196 7.52 -12.57 -1.70
CA LYS A 196 8.77 -13.13 -2.20
C LYS A 196 9.33 -14.23 -1.29
N VAL A 197 10.20 -15.05 -1.89
CA VAL A 197 11.05 -16.02 -1.20
C VAL A 197 12.51 -15.72 -1.55
N THR A 198 13.37 -15.74 -0.53
CA THR A 198 14.82 -15.63 -0.71
C THR A 198 15.52 -16.82 -0.10
N MET A 199 16.68 -17.17 -0.65
CA MET A 199 17.59 -18.16 -0.07
C MET A 199 18.83 -17.43 0.44
N THR A 200 19.13 -17.60 1.74
CA THR A 200 20.32 -17.02 2.37
C THR A 200 21.36 -18.14 2.60
N ILE A 201 22.58 -17.94 2.10
CA ILE A 201 23.72 -18.85 2.34
C ILE A 201 24.80 -18.05 3.08
N CYS A 202 25.16 -18.47 4.29
CA CYS A 202 26.10 -17.74 5.14
C CYS A 202 27.03 -18.70 5.91
N ASP A 203 28.09 -18.14 6.48
CA ASP A 203 29.04 -18.85 7.34
C ASP A 203 28.29 -19.39 8.59
N PRO A 204 28.73 -20.49 9.21
CA PRO A 204 28.22 -20.93 10.52
C PRO A 204 28.32 -19.87 11.60
N VAL A 205 29.25 -18.91 11.51
CA VAL A 205 29.32 -17.74 12.38
C VAL A 205 28.85 -16.51 11.59
N HIS A 206 27.68 -16.03 11.91
CA HIS A 206 27.03 -14.95 11.13
C HIS A 206 26.12 -14.07 11.98
N VAL A 207 25.72 -12.90 11.47
CA VAL A 207 24.68 -12.05 12.07
C VAL A 207 23.35 -12.80 12.01
N ALA A 208 22.68 -12.90 13.15
CA ALA A 208 21.39 -13.54 13.30
C ALA A 208 20.34 -12.94 12.35
N HIS A 209 19.28 -13.68 12.05
CA HIS A 209 18.18 -13.18 11.24
C HIS A 209 17.53 -11.96 11.90
N TRP A 210 17.53 -10.79 11.20
CA TRP A 210 17.14 -9.48 11.73
C TRP A 210 17.91 -9.12 13.02
N GLY A 211 19.16 -9.59 13.14
CA GLY A 211 19.96 -9.49 14.36
C GLY A 211 20.56 -8.10 14.61
N THR A 212 20.56 -7.22 13.60
CA THR A 212 21.01 -5.83 13.76
C THR A 212 19.86 -4.93 14.21
N TYR A 213 20.06 -4.21 15.32
CA TYR A 213 19.10 -3.23 15.82
C TYR A 213 19.75 -1.88 16.00
N VAL A 214 19.24 -0.86 15.32
CA VAL A 214 19.78 0.50 15.27
C VAL A 214 18.84 1.47 15.96
N THR A 215 19.37 2.24 16.91
CA THR A 215 18.62 3.30 17.61
C THR A 215 19.41 4.60 17.65
N THR A 216 18.72 5.71 17.90
CA THR A 216 19.32 7.04 18.03
C THR A 216 18.92 7.63 19.39
N PRO A 217 19.54 7.18 20.50
CA PRO A 217 19.13 7.59 21.85
C PRO A 217 19.34 9.08 22.14
N GLU A 218 20.32 9.69 21.49
CA GLU A 218 20.63 11.11 21.66
C GLU A 218 20.72 11.76 20.28
N LEU A 219 20.04 12.89 20.13
CA LEU A 219 20.00 13.65 18.88
C LEU A 219 19.95 15.16 19.15
N SER A 220 20.89 15.87 18.56
CA SER A 220 20.94 17.32 18.46
C SER A 220 21.18 17.73 17.00
N ASP A 221 21.23 19.03 16.71
CA ASP A 221 21.63 19.50 15.37
C ASP A 221 23.11 19.25 15.10
N ALA A 222 23.94 19.26 16.13
CA ALA A 222 25.39 19.07 16.01
C ALA A 222 25.81 17.60 15.95
N SER A 223 25.07 16.69 16.59
CA SER A 223 25.47 15.30 16.71
C SER A 223 24.31 14.37 16.98
N ALA A 224 24.45 13.10 16.57
CA ALA A 224 23.61 11.98 16.95
C ALA A 224 24.47 10.86 17.53
N THR A 225 24.02 10.22 18.61
CA THR A 225 24.55 8.94 19.06
C THR A 225 23.74 7.84 18.39
N VAL A 226 24.38 7.09 17.48
CA VAL A 226 23.79 5.91 16.81
C VAL A 226 24.26 4.68 17.55
N ARG A 227 23.34 3.98 18.22
CA ARG A 227 23.61 2.74 18.92
C ARG A 227 23.23 1.55 18.03
N VAL A 228 24.17 0.67 17.77
CA VAL A 228 23.98 -0.53 16.96
C VAL A 228 24.23 -1.75 17.83
N ARG A 229 23.21 -2.58 18.00
CA ARG A 229 23.29 -3.89 18.64
C ARG A 229 23.25 -4.95 17.57
N SER A 230 24.28 -5.77 17.48
CA SER A 230 24.37 -6.85 16.50
C SER A 230 24.46 -8.19 17.21
N THR A 231 23.47 -9.04 17.01
CA THR A 231 23.48 -10.41 17.52
C THR A 231 24.21 -11.31 16.51
N VAL A 232 25.25 -11.99 16.94
CA VAL A 232 26.00 -12.98 16.15
C VAL A 232 25.67 -14.37 16.66
N GLU A 233 25.33 -15.28 15.74
CA GLU A 233 25.12 -16.70 16.00
C GLU A 233 26.35 -17.51 15.62
N ASN A 234 26.64 -18.56 16.40
CA ASN A 234 27.70 -19.54 16.13
C ASN A 234 27.10 -20.95 16.13
N HIS A 235 27.08 -21.58 14.97
CA HIS A 235 26.59 -22.95 14.76
C HIS A 235 27.69 -23.99 14.75
N LEU A 236 28.90 -23.62 15.14
CA LEU A 236 30.04 -24.56 15.31
C LEU A 236 29.95 -25.27 16.67
N GLU A 237 30.63 -26.40 16.77
CA GLU A 237 30.78 -27.16 18.04
C GLU A 237 31.77 -26.51 19.03
N ALA A 238 32.54 -25.50 18.58
CA ALA A 238 33.49 -24.76 19.39
C ALA A 238 33.06 -23.27 19.48
N GLU A 239 33.47 -22.61 20.57
CA GLU A 239 33.34 -21.15 20.69
C GLU A 239 34.15 -20.44 19.57
N SER A 240 33.69 -19.27 19.17
CA SER A 240 34.33 -18.43 18.16
C SER A 240 34.63 -17.04 18.67
N GLN A 241 35.90 -16.65 18.60
CA GLN A 241 36.29 -15.25 18.81
C GLN A 241 35.91 -14.45 17.57
N VAL A 242 35.06 -13.43 17.72
CA VAL A 242 34.61 -12.58 16.64
C VAL A 242 35.01 -11.12 16.84
N ASP A 243 35.32 -10.44 15.73
CA ASP A 243 35.39 -8.97 15.67
C ASP A 243 34.21 -8.48 14.80
N VAL A 244 33.35 -7.67 15.40
CA VAL A 244 32.23 -7.06 14.71
C VAL A 244 32.53 -5.60 14.43
N GLU A 245 32.72 -5.28 13.15
CA GLU A 245 32.93 -3.92 12.69
C GLU A 245 31.57 -3.34 12.20
N VAL A 246 31.24 -2.14 12.63
CA VAL A 246 30.07 -1.38 12.17
C VAL A 246 30.55 -0.14 11.42
N VAL A 247 30.13 -0.03 10.16
CA VAL A 247 30.41 1.13 9.30
C VAL A 247 29.09 1.85 9.02
N LEU A 248 28.94 3.09 9.49
CA LEU A 248 27.77 3.92 9.20
C LEU A 248 27.99 4.70 7.91
N LEU A 249 27.09 4.53 6.95
CA LEU A 249 27.06 5.28 5.70
C LEU A 249 25.96 6.34 5.76
N GLY A 250 26.30 7.56 5.38
CA GLY A 250 25.34 8.67 5.29
C GLY A 250 24.39 8.54 4.09
N PRO A 251 23.41 9.44 3.96
CA PRO A 251 22.47 9.45 2.82
C PRO A 251 23.12 9.61 1.44
N ASP A 252 24.36 10.07 1.40
CA ASP A 252 25.20 10.20 0.19
C ASP A 252 26.10 8.96 -0.06
N GLY A 253 25.99 7.93 0.77
CA GLY A 253 26.77 6.70 0.69
C GLY A 253 28.18 6.82 1.26
N ARG A 254 28.56 7.98 1.84
CA ARG A 254 29.89 8.16 2.45
C ARG A 254 29.93 7.65 3.86
N VAL A 255 31.09 7.16 4.29
CA VAL A 255 31.31 6.75 5.68
C VAL A 255 31.25 7.97 6.59
N VAL A 256 30.40 7.92 7.61
CA VAL A 256 30.18 9.00 8.61
C VAL A 256 30.69 8.60 10.00
N ALA A 257 30.78 7.30 10.29
CA ALA A 257 31.39 6.78 11.52
C ALA A 257 31.76 5.31 11.35
N THR A 258 32.70 4.83 12.14
CA THR A 258 33.07 3.42 12.22
C THR A 258 33.33 3.03 13.65
N GLY A 259 33.07 1.78 14.01
CA GLY A 259 33.38 1.19 15.30
C GLY A 259 33.65 -0.29 15.17
N SER A 260 34.36 -0.86 16.13
CA SER A 260 34.60 -2.28 16.20
C SER A 260 34.56 -2.77 17.64
N LYS A 261 34.02 -3.97 17.83
CA LYS A 261 33.97 -4.64 19.13
C LYS A 261 34.25 -6.14 18.95
N SER A 262 35.09 -6.67 19.81
CA SER A 262 35.42 -8.09 19.86
C SER A 262 34.72 -8.77 21.04
N ASP A 263 34.29 -9.99 20.83
CA ASP A 263 33.69 -10.84 21.87
C ASP A 263 33.81 -12.32 21.49
N THR A 264 33.47 -13.20 22.43
CA THR A 264 33.41 -14.64 22.20
C THR A 264 31.98 -15.10 22.06
N VAL A 265 31.66 -15.79 20.97
CA VAL A 265 30.30 -16.38 20.74
C VAL A 265 30.39 -17.86 21.13
N PRO A 266 29.56 -18.31 22.10
CA PRO A 266 29.57 -19.70 22.57
C PRO A 266 29.29 -20.71 21.44
N ALA A 267 29.76 -21.91 21.59
CA ALA A 267 29.41 -23.03 20.69
C ALA A 267 27.88 -23.26 20.65
N GLY A 268 27.29 -23.33 19.49
CA GLY A 268 25.84 -23.50 19.31
C GLY A 268 24.99 -22.38 19.92
N GLY A 269 25.56 -21.21 20.21
CA GLY A 269 24.93 -20.08 20.89
C GLY A 269 24.94 -18.77 20.11
N SER A 270 24.63 -17.71 20.79
CA SER A 270 24.66 -16.35 20.24
C SER A 270 25.19 -15.33 21.25
N GLN A 271 25.69 -14.20 20.74
CA GLN A 271 26.20 -13.09 21.53
C GLN A 271 25.73 -11.75 20.92
N GLU A 272 25.23 -10.84 21.76
CA GLU A 272 24.90 -9.48 21.33
C GLU A 272 26.12 -8.54 21.58
N LEU A 273 26.57 -7.88 20.54
CA LEU A 273 27.61 -6.87 20.60
C LEU A 273 26.97 -5.49 20.43
N ASP A 274 27.15 -4.63 21.44
CA ASP A 274 26.54 -3.32 21.54
C ASP A 274 27.61 -2.23 21.34
N GLN A 275 27.40 -1.34 20.36
CA GLN A 275 28.33 -0.27 19.99
C GLN A 275 27.58 1.05 19.84
N SER A 276 28.17 2.15 20.30
CA SER A 276 27.66 3.49 20.12
C SER A 276 28.63 4.33 19.30
N LEU A 277 28.14 4.91 18.21
CA LEU A 277 28.92 5.71 17.27
C LEU A 277 28.35 7.13 17.19
N ALA A 278 29.22 8.12 17.15
CA ALA A 278 28.84 9.52 17.02
C ALA A 278 28.81 9.94 15.54
N VAL A 279 27.67 10.47 15.10
CA VAL A 279 27.51 11.07 13.78
C VAL A 279 27.43 12.58 13.91
N LYS A 280 28.33 13.31 13.29
CA LYS A 280 28.35 14.78 13.29
C LYS A 280 27.39 15.35 12.25
N ASN A 281 26.70 16.44 12.62
CA ASN A 281 25.73 17.16 11.77
C ASN A 281 24.75 16.20 11.06
N PRO A 282 23.99 15.39 11.80
CA PRO A 282 23.15 14.35 11.23
C PRO A 282 22.02 14.93 10.37
N GLN A 283 21.79 14.33 9.21
CA GLN A 283 20.64 14.63 8.38
C GLN A 283 19.44 13.83 8.90
N ARG A 284 18.41 14.54 9.36
CA ARG A 284 17.25 13.89 9.96
C ARG A 284 16.33 13.30 8.89
N TRP A 285 15.77 12.13 9.19
CA TRP A 285 14.61 11.62 8.47
C TRP A 285 13.37 12.46 8.84
N ASP A 286 12.64 12.91 7.82
CA ASP A 286 11.42 13.71 7.99
C ASP A 286 10.46 13.41 6.82
N ILE A 287 9.16 13.63 7.00
CA ILE A 287 8.13 13.46 5.96
C ILE A 287 8.48 14.25 4.69
N ALA A 288 8.96 15.48 4.83
CA ALA A 288 9.32 16.32 3.70
C ALA A 288 10.71 16.00 3.10
N ASN A 289 11.59 15.36 3.88
CA ASN A 289 12.97 15.08 3.47
C ASN A 289 13.46 13.76 4.12
N PRO A 290 13.06 12.61 3.57
CA PRO A 290 13.29 11.30 4.15
C PRO A 290 14.74 10.82 3.93
N LYS A 291 15.67 11.27 4.78
CA LYS A 291 17.10 10.90 4.70
C LYS A 291 17.34 9.57 5.40
N LEU A 292 17.91 8.63 4.68
CA LEU A 292 18.21 7.29 5.16
C LEU A 292 19.73 7.07 5.25
N TYR A 293 20.12 6.35 6.27
CA TYR A 293 21.49 5.88 6.52
C TYR A 293 21.54 4.36 6.37
N THR A 294 22.77 3.82 6.26
CA THR A 294 23.01 2.37 6.29
C THR A 294 24.00 2.05 7.39
N ALA A 295 23.67 1.10 8.24
CA ALA A 295 24.60 0.46 9.16
C ALA A 295 25.07 -0.85 8.51
N ARG A 296 26.34 -0.89 8.08
CA ARG A 296 26.99 -2.08 7.56
C ARG A 296 27.67 -2.80 8.70
N THR A 297 27.20 -4.00 9.02
CA THR A 297 27.76 -4.88 10.05
C THR A 297 28.61 -5.95 9.39
N LEU A 298 29.90 -6.06 9.78
CA LEU A 298 30.85 -7.05 9.28
C LEU A 298 31.28 -7.93 10.42
N VAL A 299 31.21 -9.26 10.26
CA VAL A 299 31.72 -10.24 11.22
C VAL A 299 33.02 -10.83 10.70
N ARG A 300 34.03 -10.79 11.53
CA ARG A 300 35.37 -11.38 11.25
C ARG A 300 35.67 -12.50 12.24
N VAL A 301 36.24 -13.57 11.71
CA VAL A 301 36.83 -14.69 12.49
C VAL A 301 38.25 -14.88 12.00
N GLY A 302 39.22 -14.83 12.92
CA GLY A 302 40.65 -14.92 12.58
C GLY A 302 41.09 -13.84 11.58
N GLY A 303 40.56 -12.63 11.66
CA GLY A 303 40.83 -11.50 10.77
C GLY A 303 40.12 -11.53 9.41
N LYS A 304 39.49 -12.64 9.03
CA LYS A 304 38.77 -12.79 7.74
C LYS A 304 37.29 -12.42 7.92
N VAL A 305 36.72 -11.63 7.00
CA VAL A 305 35.27 -11.38 6.94
C VAL A 305 34.56 -12.68 6.57
N VAL A 306 33.72 -13.16 7.48
CA VAL A 306 32.93 -14.37 7.30
C VAL A 306 31.46 -14.05 7.00
N ASP A 307 30.97 -12.88 7.44
CA ASP A 307 29.60 -12.44 7.18
C ASP A 307 29.50 -10.91 7.12
N GLY A 308 28.47 -10.39 6.43
CA GLY A 308 28.18 -8.97 6.35
C GLY A 308 26.74 -8.69 5.95
N GLU A 309 26.16 -7.66 6.59
CA GLU A 309 24.76 -7.26 6.39
C GLU A 309 24.63 -5.73 6.40
N ASP A 310 23.83 -5.18 5.50
CA ASP A 310 23.46 -3.77 5.46
C ASP A 310 22.06 -3.58 6.05
N THR A 311 21.93 -2.71 7.05
CA THR A 311 20.67 -2.34 7.70
C THR A 311 20.37 -0.88 7.46
N THR A 312 19.27 -0.59 6.79
CA THR A 312 18.77 0.78 6.57
C THR A 312 18.13 1.33 7.84
N PHE A 313 18.38 2.60 8.16
CA PHE A 313 17.78 3.30 9.29
C PHE A 313 17.67 4.80 9.03
N GLY A 314 16.91 5.50 9.87
CA GLY A 314 16.79 6.96 9.82
C GLY A 314 17.06 7.61 11.18
N VAL A 315 17.72 8.75 11.17
CA VAL A 315 18.00 9.55 12.37
C VAL A 315 16.84 10.51 12.60
N ARG A 316 16.07 10.34 13.67
CA ARG A 316 14.91 11.18 14.00
C ARG A 316 14.56 11.14 15.48
N THR A 317 13.80 12.14 15.92
CA THR A 317 13.05 12.10 17.18
C THR A 317 11.57 12.21 16.91
N PHE A 318 10.74 11.53 17.68
CA PHE A 318 9.30 11.72 17.64
C PHE A 318 8.70 11.48 19.03
N ARG A 319 7.51 12.03 19.23
CA ARG A 319 6.72 11.79 20.45
C ARG A 319 5.24 12.00 20.19
N PHE A 320 4.42 11.32 20.95
CA PHE A 320 2.99 11.59 21.06
C PHE A 320 2.74 12.29 22.41
N THR A 321 1.91 13.33 22.40
CA THR A 321 1.51 14.07 23.59
C THR A 321 0.00 14.04 23.76
N ALA A 322 -0.46 14.04 24.98
CA ALA A 322 -1.89 14.02 25.28
C ALA A 322 -2.62 15.30 24.84
N ASP A 323 -1.93 16.45 24.84
CA ASP A 323 -2.56 17.76 24.58
C ASP A 323 -2.36 18.33 23.19
N ASP A 324 -1.28 17.92 22.50
CA ASP A 324 -0.88 18.51 21.21
C ASP A 324 -0.56 17.48 20.11
N GLY A 325 -0.92 16.20 20.34
CA GLY A 325 -0.83 15.14 19.33
C GLY A 325 0.59 14.70 18.99
N PHE A 326 0.90 14.49 17.71
CA PHE A 326 2.16 13.93 17.20
C PHE A 326 3.19 15.01 16.89
N HIS A 327 4.45 14.76 17.28
CA HIS A 327 5.59 15.61 16.98
C HIS A 327 6.70 14.79 16.32
N LEU A 328 7.25 15.30 15.24
CA LEU A 328 8.41 14.75 14.52
C LEU A 328 9.52 15.81 14.53
N ASN A 329 10.71 15.43 14.97
CA ASN A 329 11.87 16.32 15.06
C ASN A 329 11.60 17.65 15.82
N GLY A 330 10.81 17.56 16.90
CA GLY A 330 10.43 18.71 17.74
C GLY A 330 9.27 19.54 17.18
N ARG A 331 8.78 19.28 15.98
CA ARG A 331 7.71 20.01 15.31
C ARG A 331 6.40 19.20 15.35
N ARG A 332 5.28 19.85 15.70
CA ARG A 332 3.96 19.24 15.61
C ARG A 332 3.65 18.89 14.15
N VAL A 333 3.16 17.69 13.93
CA VAL A 333 2.68 17.20 12.62
C VAL A 333 1.28 16.63 12.81
N GLN A 334 0.30 17.19 12.09
CA GLN A 334 -1.01 16.56 11.98
C GLN A 334 -0.90 15.34 11.07
N LEU A 335 -1.28 14.16 11.57
CA LEU A 335 -1.30 12.97 10.74
C LEU A 335 -2.57 12.96 9.89
N TYR A 336 -2.38 12.87 8.58
CA TYR A 336 -3.39 12.66 7.55
C TYR A 336 -3.15 11.28 6.96
N GLY A 337 -3.84 10.29 7.49
CA GLY A 337 -3.57 8.90 7.19
C GLY A 337 -4.68 8.21 6.42
N ALA A 338 -4.33 7.09 5.81
CA ALA A 338 -5.28 6.14 5.23
C ALA A 338 -4.99 4.73 5.73
N CYS A 339 -6.06 3.96 6.00
CA CYS A 339 -5.99 2.53 6.19
C CYS A 339 -5.82 1.85 4.84
N LEU A 340 -4.89 0.89 4.73
CA LEU A 340 -4.67 0.09 3.53
C LEU A 340 -4.72 -1.40 3.85
N HIS A 341 -5.51 -2.15 3.09
CA HIS A 341 -5.44 -3.61 3.06
C HIS A 341 -4.24 -4.09 2.23
N HIS A 342 -3.91 -5.36 2.35
CA HIS A 342 -2.72 -5.94 1.72
C HIS A 342 -2.91 -6.30 0.24
N ASP A 343 -4.17 -6.36 -0.26
CA ASP A 343 -4.43 -6.66 -1.67
C ASP A 343 -4.06 -5.50 -2.60
N GLN A 344 -3.73 -5.84 -3.83
CA GLN A 344 -3.36 -4.89 -4.88
C GLN A 344 -4.43 -4.83 -5.97
N GLY A 345 -5.70 -4.88 -5.55
CA GLY A 345 -6.86 -4.80 -6.43
C GLY A 345 -6.91 -5.95 -7.44
N PRO A 346 -6.89 -5.68 -8.77
CA PRO A 346 -6.96 -6.71 -9.79
C PRO A 346 -5.80 -7.74 -9.78
N LEU A 347 -4.71 -7.44 -9.09
CA LEU A 347 -3.59 -8.35 -8.90
C LEU A 347 -3.78 -9.32 -7.72
N GLY A 348 -4.85 -9.14 -6.92
CA GLY A 348 -5.10 -9.92 -5.72
C GLY A 348 -4.11 -9.63 -4.61
N ALA A 349 -3.75 -10.67 -3.83
CA ALA A 349 -2.79 -10.58 -2.76
C ALA A 349 -1.34 -10.68 -3.23
N ALA A 350 -1.08 -11.16 -4.44
CA ALA A 350 0.28 -11.27 -5.00
C ALA A 350 0.97 -9.90 -4.97
N PHE A 351 2.05 -9.80 -4.16
CA PHE A 351 2.67 -8.52 -3.86
C PHE A 351 3.69 -8.12 -4.91
N TYR A 352 3.44 -7.01 -5.56
CA TYR A 352 4.35 -6.34 -6.49
C TYR A 352 4.78 -4.99 -5.93
N PRO A 353 6.08 -4.72 -5.72
CA PRO A 353 6.56 -3.44 -5.17
C PRO A 353 6.06 -2.22 -5.96
N ARG A 354 6.00 -2.31 -7.31
CA ARG A 354 5.51 -1.19 -8.14
C ARG A 354 4.02 -0.90 -7.91
N ALA A 355 3.20 -1.93 -7.70
CA ALA A 355 1.78 -1.73 -7.40
C ALA A 355 1.59 -1.00 -6.05
N MET A 356 2.34 -1.42 -5.03
CA MET A 356 2.34 -0.76 -3.72
C MET A 356 2.87 0.67 -3.82
N GLN A 357 3.95 0.89 -4.54
CA GLN A 357 4.49 2.24 -4.77
C GLN A 357 3.43 3.16 -5.40
N ARG A 358 2.70 2.67 -6.43
CA ARG A 358 1.61 3.44 -7.05
C ARG A 358 0.49 3.76 -6.07
N GLN A 359 0.11 2.81 -5.20
CA GLN A 359 -0.89 3.09 -4.16
C GLN A 359 -0.43 4.21 -3.23
N LEU A 360 0.81 4.15 -2.75
CA LEU A 360 1.40 5.17 -1.89
C LEU A 360 1.56 6.54 -2.59
N GLU A 361 1.93 6.55 -3.88
CA GLU A 361 1.99 7.76 -4.71
C GLU A 361 0.62 8.45 -4.79
N ILE A 362 -0.46 7.68 -5.03
CA ILE A 362 -1.83 8.20 -5.08
C ILE A 362 -2.25 8.76 -3.71
N MET A 363 -1.96 8.05 -2.61
CA MET A 363 -2.26 8.54 -1.27
C MET A 363 -1.49 9.84 -0.95
N ARG A 364 -0.22 9.91 -1.32
CA ARG A 364 0.60 11.12 -1.14
C ARG A 364 0.09 12.31 -1.96
N ASP A 365 -0.37 12.08 -3.20
CA ASP A 365 -0.98 13.14 -4.02
C ASP A 365 -2.30 13.64 -3.40
N MET A 366 -3.07 12.78 -2.77
CA MET A 366 -4.25 13.17 -2.01
C MET A 366 -3.91 14.04 -0.79
N GLY A 367 -2.72 13.91 -0.23
CA GLY A 367 -2.25 14.64 0.95
C GLY A 367 -1.97 13.77 2.16
N CYS A 368 -2.00 12.43 2.02
CA CYS A 368 -1.57 11.55 3.09
C CYS A 368 -0.09 11.74 3.43
N ASN A 369 0.20 11.75 4.72
CA ASN A 369 1.54 11.67 5.28
C ASN A 369 1.71 10.47 6.22
N ALA A 370 0.67 9.64 6.33
CA ALA A 370 0.64 8.46 7.20
C ALA A 370 -0.13 7.30 6.56
N ILE A 371 0.25 6.06 6.92
CA ILE A 371 -0.42 4.81 6.52
C ILE A 371 -0.64 3.96 7.77
N ARG A 372 -1.82 3.31 7.86
CA ARG A 372 -2.08 2.23 8.81
C ARG A 372 -2.20 0.92 8.03
N THR A 373 -1.42 -0.08 8.43
CA THR A 373 -1.41 -1.41 7.80
C THR A 373 -2.55 -2.26 8.35
N SER A 374 -3.73 -2.10 7.80
CA SER A 374 -4.97 -2.72 8.30
C SER A 374 -5.18 -4.12 7.74
N HIS A 375 -5.31 -5.17 8.54
CA HIS A 375 -5.04 -5.26 9.99
C HIS A 375 -4.08 -6.43 10.19
N ASN A 376 -2.87 -6.32 9.62
CA ASN A 376 -1.88 -7.41 9.60
C ASN A 376 -0.48 -6.87 9.24
N PRO A 377 0.59 -7.62 9.54
CA PRO A 377 1.94 -7.24 9.14
C PRO A 377 2.06 -7.01 7.63
N PRO A 378 2.59 -5.86 7.20
CA PRO A 378 2.75 -5.58 5.78
C PRO A 378 3.85 -6.42 5.13
N ALA A 379 3.93 -6.39 3.80
CA ALA A 379 5.15 -6.79 3.10
C ALA A 379 6.30 -5.84 3.50
N PRO A 380 7.53 -6.35 3.71
CA PRO A 380 8.66 -5.50 4.11
C PRO A 380 8.89 -4.33 3.17
N GLU A 381 8.66 -4.51 1.88
CA GLU A 381 8.83 -3.46 0.87
C GLU A 381 7.84 -2.30 1.00
N LEU A 382 6.69 -2.49 1.67
CA LEU A 382 5.81 -1.36 1.99
C LEU A 382 6.51 -0.39 2.94
N LEU A 383 7.19 -0.91 3.96
CA LEU A 383 7.93 -0.08 4.92
C LEU A 383 9.14 0.58 4.28
N ASP A 384 9.87 -0.15 3.43
CA ASP A 384 10.95 0.42 2.62
C ASP A 384 10.48 1.58 1.75
N LEU A 385 9.30 1.46 1.14
CA LEU A 385 8.69 2.52 0.34
C LEU A 385 8.29 3.71 1.22
N CYS A 386 7.66 3.47 2.37
CA CYS A 386 7.29 4.52 3.32
C CYS A 386 8.52 5.27 3.85
N ASP A 387 9.61 4.56 4.16
CA ASP A 387 10.89 5.15 4.56
C ASP A 387 11.43 6.12 3.50
N ARG A 388 11.44 5.70 2.23
CA ARG A 388 11.92 6.52 1.10
C ARG A 388 10.97 7.66 0.72
N MET A 389 9.67 7.46 0.88
CA MET A 389 8.65 8.43 0.48
C MET A 389 8.29 9.43 1.57
N GLY A 390 8.76 9.24 2.80
CA GLY A 390 8.42 10.10 3.93
C GLY A 390 6.98 9.94 4.41
N LEU A 391 6.51 8.69 4.53
CA LEU A 391 5.21 8.37 5.11
C LEU A 391 5.41 7.73 6.47
N VAL A 392 4.78 8.23 7.53
CA VAL A 392 4.82 7.55 8.81
C VAL A 392 3.84 6.37 8.83
N VAL A 393 4.16 5.34 9.61
CA VAL A 393 3.37 4.11 9.63
C VAL A 393 2.91 3.79 11.06
N TRP A 394 1.63 3.52 11.18
CA TRP A 394 1.04 2.73 12.24
C TRP A 394 1.07 1.29 11.80
N ASP A 395 2.04 0.53 12.31
CA ASP A 395 2.29 -0.85 11.92
C ASP A 395 1.50 -1.80 12.81
N GLU A 396 0.62 -2.61 12.18
CA GLU A 396 -0.35 -3.42 12.91
C GLU A 396 -0.11 -4.91 12.72
N CYS A 397 -0.05 -5.63 13.86
CA CYS A 397 0.26 -7.06 13.86
C CYS A 397 -0.98 -7.93 13.66
N PHE A 398 -2.09 -7.60 14.28
CA PHE A 398 -3.30 -8.44 14.26
C PHE A 398 -4.58 -7.63 14.09
N ASP A 399 -5.59 -8.25 13.43
CA ASP A 399 -6.98 -7.79 13.54
C ASP A 399 -7.56 -8.22 14.89
N LYS A 400 -7.70 -9.52 15.10
CA LYS A 400 -8.27 -10.12 16.30
C LYS A 400 -7.39 -11.27 16.82
N TRP A 401 -7.42 -11.53 18.12
CA TRP A 401 -6.64 -12.62 18.72
C TRP A 401 -7.43 -13.91 18.92
N ASP A 402 -8.74 -13.86 18.82
CA ASP A 402 -9.64 -14.89 19.36
C ASP A 402 -10.17 -15.89 18.34
N GLY A 403 -9.47 -16.09 17.24
CA GLY A 403 -9.76 -17.13 16.27
C GLY A 403 -10.90 -16.85 15.31
N THR A 404 -11.47 -15.63 15.32
CA THR A 404 -12.58 -15.29 14.42
C THR A 404 -12.13 -14.90 13.02
N ALA A 405 -10.93 -14.38 12.84
CA ALA A 405 -10.43 -13.96 11.56
C ALA A 405 -9.07 -14.58 11.19
N ASP A 406 -8.08 -14.49 12.07
CA ASP A 406 -6.69 -14.81 11.70
C ASP A 406 -6.15 -16.04 12.38
N ARG A 407 -6.85 -16.51 13.42
CA ARG A 407 -6.39 -17.59 14.27
C ARG A 407 -7.30 -18.82 14.19
N VAL A 408 -6.82 -19.83 13.52
CA VAL A 408 -7.44 -21.17 13.55
C VAL A 408 -6.61 -22.14 14.40
N ASN A 409 -5.54 -21.65 14.97
CA ASN A 409 -4.62 -22.45 15.75
C ASN A 409 -5.13 -22.61 17.20
N ARG A 410 -4.97 -23.81 17.76
CA ARG A 410 -5.33 -24.14 19.14
C ARG A 410 -4.20 -23.81 20.13
N GLU A 411 -3.11 -23.23 19.68
CA GLU A 411 -2.03 -22.80 20.56
C GLU A 411 -2.53 -21.71 21.52
N PRO A 412 -2.11 -21.74 22.79
CA PRO A 412 -2.36 -20.63 23.70
C PRO A 412 -1.91 -19.29 23.12
N LEU A 413 -2.70 -18.23 23.34
CA LEU A 413 -2.35 -16.89 22.82
C LEU A 413 -0.92 -16.49 23.20
N GLN A 414 -0.45 -16.90 24.38
CA GLN A 414 0.88 -16.59 24.87
C GLN A 414 1.98 -17.12 23.92
N GLN A 415 1.88 -18.37 23.48
CA GLN A 415 2.87 -18.95 22.56
C GLN A 415 2.72 -18.39 21.13
N TYR A 416 1.50 -18.40 20.63
CA TYR A 416 1.21 -17.84 19.31
C TYR A 416 1.59 -16.36 19.20
N GLY A 417 1.13 -15.54 20.18
CA GLY A 417 1.35 -14.12 20.19
C GLY A 417 2.84 -13.75 20.33
N GLU A 418 3.57 -14.42 21.22
CA GLU A 418 5.02 -14.18 21.38
C GLU A 418 5.78 -14.43 20.08
N LYS A 419 5.53 -15.57 19.42
CA LYS A 419 6.15 -15.96 18.17
C LYS A 419 5.92 -14.92 17.06
N GLN A 420 4.68 -14.45 16.90
CA GLN A 420 4.32 -13.51 15.85
C GLN A 420 4.85 -12.09 16.17
N ILE A 421 4.65 -11.58 17.40
CA ILE A 421 5.14 -10.26 17.81
C ILE A 421 6.66 -10.20 17.74
N ARG A 422 7.36 -11.27 18.15
CA ARG A 422 8.82 -11.30 18.03
C ARG A 422 9.25 -11.04 16.59
N ASN A 423 8.73 -11.82 15.63
CA ASN A 423 9.10 -11.65 14.24
C ASN A 423 8.69 -10.29 13.69
N PHE A 424 7.48 -9.83 14.01
CA PHE A 424 6.96 -8.55 13.59
C PHE A 424 7.85 -7.38 14.04
N VAL A 425 8.12 -7.28 15.34
CA VAL A 425 8.91 -6.16 15.88
C VAL A 425 10.36 -6.24 15.44
N ILE A 426 10.99 -7.42 15.49
CA ILE A 426 12.41 -7.57 15.15
C ILE A 426 12.64 -7.29 13.66
N ARG A 427 11.72 -7.70 12.78
CA ARG A 427 11.80 -7.43 11.34
C ARG A 427 11.72 -5.92 11.06
N ASP A 428 10.77 -5.22 11.72
CA ASP A 428 10.37 -3.88 11.30
C ASP A 428 10.95 -2.73 12.15
N ARG A 429 11.61 -3.04 13.29
CA ARG A 429 12.10 -2.03 14.26
C ARG A 429 13.15 -1.04 13.75
N ASN A 430 13.83 -1.32 12.63
CA ASN A 430 14.82 -0.42 12.06
C ASN A 430 14.20 0.62 11.09
N HIS A 431 12.94 0.45 10.67
CA HIS A 431 12.26 1.38 9.78
C HIS A 431 11.95 2.71 10.48
N PRO A 432 12.49 3.86 10.01
CA PRO A 432 12.18 5.17 10.58
C PRO A 432 10.73 5.58 10.36
N CYS A 433 10.03 5.06 9.37
CA CYS A 433 8.63 5.35 9.12
C CYS A 433 7.71 4.80 10.23
N VAL A 434 8.05 3.68 10.87
CA VAL A 434 7.25 3.10 11.95
C VAL A 434 7.32 3.96 13.20
N VAL A 435 6.17 4.45 13.67
CA VAL A 435 6.06 5.32 14.86
C VAL A 435 5.11 4.76 15.92
N ILE A 436 4.32 3.74 15.60
CA ILE A 436 3.41 3.06 16.52
C ILE A 436 3.44 1.57 16.22
N TRP A 437 3.55 0.75 17.25
CA TRP A 437 3.29 -0.68 17.20
C TRP A 437 1.84 -0.94 17.59
N SER A 438 1.07 -1.58 16.72
CA SER A 438 -0.31 -1.96 17.00
C SER A 438 -0.42 -3.45 17.26
N ILE A 439 -0.98 -3.81 18.39
CA ILE A 439 -1.12 -5.21 18.81
C ILE A 439 -2.45 -5.83 18.37
N ALA A 440 -3.46 -5.01 18.06
CA ALA A 440 -4.76 -5.48 17.58
C ALA A 440 -5.66 -4.34 17.09
N ASN A 441 -6.72 -4.72 16.36
CA ASN A 441 -7.81 -3.85 15.93
C ASN A 441 -9.10 -4.18 16.68
N GLU A 442 -9.86 -3.14 17.05
CA GLU A 442 -11.19 -3.21 17.68
C GLU A 442 -11.26 -4.11 18.91
N ILE A 443 -10.29 -3.91 19.81
CA ILE A 443 -10.25 -4.63 21.07
C ILE A 443 -11.47 -4.30 21.93
N GLY A 444 -12.06 -5.33 22.52
CA GLY A 444 -13.21 -5.21 23.42
C GLY A 444 -14.16 -6.40 23.33
N PRO A 445 -15.11 -6.54 24.30
CA PRO A 445 -16.12 -7.55 24.24
C PRO A 445 -17.11 -7.26 23.12
N GLN A 446 -17.03 -8.01 22.05
CA GLN A 446 -18.04 -8.03 20.98
C GLN A 446 -18.89 -9.28 21.11
N SER A 447 -20.14 -9.22 20.61
CA SER A 447 -21.00 -10.41 20.56
C SER A 447 -20.33 -11.49 19.70
N GLY A 448 -19.88 -12.56 20.33
CA GLY A 448 -19.19 -13.69 19.69
C GLY A 448 -17.68 -13.77 19.94
N GLN A 449 -17.04 -12.75 20.49
CA GLN A 449 -15.63 -12.82 20.89
C GLN A 449 -15.51 -13.54 22.26
N ARG A 450 -14.82 -14.65 22.27
CA ARG A 450 -14.57 -15.46 23.46
C ARG A 450 -13.08 -15.44 23.79
N GLU A 451 -12.74 -15.14 25.03
CA GLU A 451 -11.48 -15.45 25.72
C GLU A 451 -10.20 -14.65 25.37
N GLY A 452 -10.08 -13.89 24.25
CA GLY A 452 -8.81 -13.26 23.90
C GLY A 452 -8.55 -11.86 24.46
N MET A 453 -9.59 -11.07 24.74
CA MET A 453 -9.50 -9.63 24.99
C MET A 453 -9.54 -9.26 26.47
N SER A 454 -8.69 -9.87 27.29
CA SER A 454 -8.51 -9.51 28.70
C SER A 454 -7.42 -8.43 28.86
N ALA A 455 -7.49 -7.66 29.97
CA ALA A 455 -6.44 -6.72 30.35
C ALA A 455 -5.08 -7.39 30.49
N GLU A 456 -5.06 -8.66 30.98
CA GLU A 456 -3.85 -9.48 31.09
C GLU A 456 -3.23 -9.75 29.71
N ASN A 457 -4.04 -10.16 28.72
CA ASN A 457 -3.55 -10.42 27.36
C ASN A 457 -3.07 -9.15 26.68
N VAL A 458 -3.77 -8.01 26.83
CA VAL A 458 -3.28 -6.72 26.29
C VAL A 458 -1.95 -6.36 26.92
N LYS A 459 -1.82 -6.51 28.24
CA LYS A 459 -0.55 -6.27 28.95
C LYS A 459 0.55 -7.20 28.44
N PHE A 460 0.28 -8.48 28.37
CA PHE A 460 1.22 -9.49 27.88
C PHE A 460 1.74 -9.16 26.48
N MET A 461 0.85 -8.90 25.53
CA MET A 461 1.20 -8.55 24.15
C MET A 461 2.00 -7.23 24.08
N SER A 462 1.61 -6.24 24.89
CA SER A 462 2.32 -4.95 24.96
C SER A 462 3.72 -5.11 25.56
N ASP A 463 3.88 -5.92 26.57
CA ASP A 463 5.19 -6.17 27.20
C ASP A 463 6.16 -6.89 26.25
N PHE A 464 5.64 -7.81 25.40
CA PHE A 464 6.45 -8.45 24.37
C PHE A 464 6.93 -7.46 23.29
N VAL A 465 6.09 -6.54 22.84
CA VAL A 465 6.53 -5.47 21.94
C VAL A 465 7.66 -4.68 22.60
N ARG A 466 7.48 -4.21 23.84
CA ARG A 466 8.49 -3.41 24.55
C ARG A 466 9.78 -4.17 24.85
N LYS A 467 9.70 -5.50 24.98
CA LYS A 467 10.90 -6.36 25.11
C LYS A 467 11.82 -6.27 23.89
N TYR A 468 11.24 -6.19 22.69
CA TYR A 468 12.00 -6.17 21.43
C TYR A 468 12.24 -4.76 20.88
N ASP A 469 11.36 -3.81 21.19
CA ASP A 469 11.54 -2.39 20.87
C ASP A 469 10.88 -1.47 21.93
N PRO A 470 11.65 -0.96 22.90
CA PRO A 470 11.15 -0.01 23.90
C PRO A 470 11.10 1.45 23.39
N THR A 471 11.46 1.71 22.14
CA THR A 471 11.61 3.10 21.62
C THR A 471 10.33 3.66 21.02
N ARG A 472 9.33 2.82 20.73
CA ARG A 472 8.06 3.22 20.15
C ARG A 472 6.89 2.88 21.05
N PRO A 473 5.82 3.71 21.06
CA PRO A 473 4.62 3.44 21.82
C PRO A 473 3.88 2.22 21.25
N VAL A 474 3.24 1.48 22.16
CA VAL A 474 2.34 0.38 21.87
C VAL A 474 0.90 0.87 21.93
N GLY A 475 0.13 0.61 20.88
CA GLY A 475 -1.26 0.97 20.77
C GLY A 475 -2.15 -0.18 20.30
N ALA A 476 -3.43 0.08 20.29
CA ALA A 476 -4.46 -0.75 19.66
C ALA A 476 -5.66 0.13 19.27
N ALA A 477 -6.42 -0.29 18.27
CA ALA A 477 -7.65 0.39 17.89
C ALA A 477 -8.83 -0.11 18.73
N CYS A 478 -9.71 0.82 19.12
CA CYS A 478 -10.92 0.59 19.91
C CYS A 478 -12.13 1.20 19.20
N HIS A 479 -13.32 0.59 19.34
CA HIS A 479 -14.55 1.13 18.76
C HIS A 479 -15.72 1.19 19.76
N ILE A 480 -15.56 0.63 20.95
CA ILE A 480 -16.59 0.56 21.99
C ILE A 480 -16.31 1.60 23.07
N PRO A 481 -17.13 2.67 23.22
CA PRO A 481 -16.88 3.73 24.21
C PRO A 481 -16.79 3.21 25.66
N GLN A 482 -17.53 2.14 25.99
CA GLN A 482 -17.52 1.50 27.30
C GLN A 482 -16.16 0.93 27.70
N MET A 483 -15.30 0.63 26.71
CA MET A 483 -13.92 0.18 26.97
C MET A 483 -13.07 1.26 27.65
N ALA A 484 -13.43 2.54 27.48
CA ALA A 484 -12.76 3.64 28.19
C ALA A 484 -12.82 3.47 29.72
N ASN A 485 -13.80 2.72 30.24
CA ASN A 485 -13.98 2.44 31.65
C ASN A 485 -13.40 1.09 32.11
N GLN A 486 -12.73 0.37 31.22
CA GLN A 486 -12.15 -0.95 31.53
C GLN A 486 -10.62 -0.85 31.68
N PRO A 487 -10.00 -1.67 32.55
CA PRO A 487 -8.55 -1.68 32.72
C PRO A 487 -7.78 -2.24 31.50
N ILE A 488 -8.49 -2.76 30.52
CA ILE A 488 -7.91 -3.35 29.31
C ILE A 488 -7.03 -2.36 28.54
N LEU A 489 -7.31 -1.07 28.66
CA LEU A 489 -6.55 -0.01 27.97
C LEU A 489 -5.38 0.53 28.80
N ASP A 490 -5.23 0.10 30.06
CA ASP A 490 -4.21 0.63 30.96
C ASP A 490 -2.78 0.33 30.48
N ALA A 491 -2.59 -0.83 29.86
CA ALA A 491 -1.28 -1.30 29.37
C ALA A 491 -0.81 -0.64 28.07
N LEU A 492 -1.70 0.09 27.36
CA LEU A 492 -1.38 0.78 26.13
C LEU A 492 -0.73 2.15 26.42
N ASP A 493 0.25 2.54 25.60
CA ASP A 493 0.89 3.87 25.69
C ASP A 493 0.02 4.94 25.01
N LEU A 494 -0.71 4.57 23.96
CA LEU A 494 -1.71 5.38 23.29
C LEU A 494 -2.90 4.52 22.82
N THR A 495 -4.04 5.16 22.55
CA THR A 495 -5.20 4.46 22.01
C THR A 495 -5.61 5.02 20.66
N GLY A 496 -5.93 4.10 19.73
CA GLY A 496 -6.68 4.39 18.54
C GLY A 496 -8.17 4.27 18.76
N TRP A 497 -8.94 5.13 18.13
CA TRP A 497 -10.39 5.08 18.20
C TRP A 497 -10.99 5.02 16.80
N ASN A 498 -11.93 4.09 16.62
CA ASN A 498 -12.64 3.91 15.37
C ASN A 498 -14.01 4.61 15.46
N TYR A 499 -14.28 5.48 14.50
CA TYR A 499 -15.57 6.14 14.20
C TYR A 499 -16.16 7.03 15.31
N GLY A 500 -16.92 8.04 14.90
CA GLY A 500 -17.90 8.72 15.70
C GLY A 500 -17.41 9.39 16.98
N ARG A 501 -16.16 9.87 17.06
CA ARG A 501 -15.63 10.60 18.22
C ARG A 501 -15.70 9.83 19.56
N ARG A 502 -15.58 8.52 19.48
CA ARG A 502 -15.77 7.62 20.64
C ARG A 502 -14.69 7.77 21.72
N TYR A 503 -13.66 8.55 21.45
CA TYR A 503 -12.55 8.82 22.38
C TYR A 503 -12.89 9.83 23.49
N ALA A 504 -14.04 10.53 23.44
CA ALA A 504 -14.37 11.58 24.39
C ALA A 504 -14.39 11.09 25.87
N THR A 505 -15.01 9.92 26.11
CA THR A 505 -15.02 9.32 27.46
C THR A 505 -13.62 8.87 27.89
N TYR A 506 -12.83 8.33 26.96
CA TYR A 506 -11.45 7.93 27.24
C TYR A 506 -10.59 9.12 27.64
N ARG A 507 -10.71 10.27 26.96
CA ARG A 507 -10.00 11.50 27.25
C ARG A 507 -10.28 12.01 28.68
N GLN A 508 -11.50 11.86 29.16
CA GLN A 508 -11.86 12.23 30.55
C GLN A 508 -11.19 11.35 31.58
N ARG A 509 -11.09 10.03 31.31
CA ARG A 509 -10.48 9.06 32.24
C ARG A 509 -8.96 9.08 32.21
N TYR A 510 -8.36 9.25 31.04
CA TYR A 510 -6.91 9.21 30.80
C TYR A 510 -6.44 10.52 30.17
N PRO A 511 -6.46 11.63 30.92
CA PRO A 511 -6.11 12.94 30.39
C PRO A 511 -4.65 13.04 29.90
N ASP A 512 -3.76 12.20 30.43
CA ASP A 512 -2.33 12.20 30.12
C ASP A 512 -1.94 11.22 29.01
N LYS A 513 -2.90 10.41 28.48
CA LYS A 513 -2.61 9.46 27.39
C LYS A 513 -2.93 10.06 26.02
N PRO A 514 -2.03 9.90 25.04
CA PRO A 514 -2.27 10.34 23.67
C PRO A 514 -3.39 9.55 22.99
N ILE A 515 -4.07 10.21 22.06
CA ILE A 515 -5.18 9.66 21.29
C ILE A 515 -4.89 9.86 19.79
N ILE A 516 -5.24 8.86 18.99
CA ILE A 516 -5.26 8.93 17.55
C ILE A 516 -6.61 8.43 17.01
N TYR A 517 -7.08 8.96 15.89
CA TYR A 517 -8.30 8.52 15.26
C TYR A 517 -7.95 7.44 14.22
N SER A 518 -7.99 6.16 14.66
CA SER A 518 -7.47 5.01 13.91
C SER A 518 -8.32 4.60 12.72
N GLU A 519 -9.63 4.87 12.77
CA GLU A 519 -10.54 4.77 11.62
C GLU A 519 -11.55 5.92 11.69
N SER A 520 -11.40 6.89 10.79
CA SER A 520 -12.31 8.03 10.73
C SER A 520 -13.53 7.71 9.83
N ALA A 521 -13.72 8.33 8.71
CA ALA A 521 -14.88 8.14 7.87
C ALA A 521 -14.93 6.78 7.17
N SER A 522 -15.90 5.90 7.49
CA SER A 522 -16.33 4.83 6.57
C SER A 522 -17.41 5.38 5.65
N ALA A 523 -17.10 6.45 4.93
CA ALA A 523 -17.98 7.01 3.92
C ALA A 523 -18.00 6.10 2.69
N LEU A 524 -19.11 6.04 1.99
CA LEU A 524 -19.36 5.11 0.90
C LEU A 524 -19.59 5.87 -0.40
N SER A 525 -18.97 5.42 -1.49
CA SER A 525 -19.30 5.92 -2.83
C SER A 525 -18.86 4.94 -3.93
N THR A 526 -19.51 5.03 -5.07
CA THR A 526 -19.15 4.34 -6.31
C THR A 526 -18.70 5.37 -7.34
N ARG A 527 -17.49 5.25 -7.86
CA ARG A 527 -16.95 6.15 -8.86
C ARG A 527 -17.92 6.34 -10.04
N GLY A 528 -18.31 7.61 -10.29
CA GLY A 528 -19.11 8.01 -11.44
C GLY A 528 -20.60 7.68 -11.36
N PHE A 529 -21.08 7.11 -10.26
CA PHE A 529 -22.52 6.88 -10.04
C PHE A 529 -23.15 8.08 -9.34
N TYR A 530 -24.16 8.65 -9.97
CA TYR A 530 -24.96 9.76 -9.40
C TYR A 530 -26.44 9.44 -9.53
N GLU A 531 -27.17 9.58 -8.44
CA GLU A 531 -28.62 9.34 -8.39
C GLU A 531 -29.36 10.57 -7.85
N LEU A 532 -30.42 10.95 -8.52
CA LEU A 532 -31.24 12.09 -8.14
C LEU A 532 -32.69 11.65 -7.92
N PRO A 533 -33.37 12.18 -6.89
CA PRO A 533 -32.92 13.21 -5.94
C PRO A 533 -31.81 12.72 -5.00
N LEU A 534 -31.02 13.66 -4.45
CA LEU A 534 -29.96 13.34 -3.50
C LEU A 534 -30.52 12.62 -2.25
N PRO A 535 -29.74 11.71 -1.64
CA PRO A 535 -30.15 11.05 -0.41
C PRO A 535 -30.31 12.07 0.74
N THR A 536 -31.36 11.90 1.53
CA THR A 536 -31.67 12.72 2.71
C THR A 536 -31.11 12.14 4.01
N GLY A 537 -30.61 10.90 3.96
CA GLY A 537 -29.99 10.21 5.08
C GLY A 537 -28.74 9.44 4.68
N LYS A 538 -27.74 9.38 5.57
CA LYS A 538 -26.43 8.76 5.28
C LYS A 538 -26.49 7.28 4.90
N THR A 539 -27.55 6.57 5.30
CA THR A 539 -27.76 5.15 5.00
C THR A 539 -28.80 4.91 3.92
N GLN A 540 -29.21 5.94 3.21
CA GLN A 540 -30.12 5.81 2.08
C GLN A 540 -29.34 5.44 0.81
N TYR A 541 -29.14 4.15 0.60
CA TYR A 541 -28.39 3.61 -0.54
C TYR A 541 -29.29 3.31 -1.73
N SER A 542 -28.73 3.35 -2.95
CA SER A 542 -29.47 3.07 -4.18
C SER A 542 -29.89 1.60 -4.29
N ARG A 543 -31.09 1.37 -4.83
CA ARG A 543 -31.57 0.03 -5.20
C ARG A 543 -30.77 -0.61 -6.35
N LYS A 544 -29.92 0.16 -7.04
CA LYS A 544 -29.02 -0.34 -8.10
C LYS A 544 -27.76 -0.97 -7.54
N MET A 545 -27.67 -1.13 -6.21
CA MET A 545 -26.48 -1.66 -5.51
C MET A 545 -25.20 -0.85 -5.81
N GLN A 546 -25.37 0.44 -6.01
CA GLN A 546 -24.32 1.44 -6.13
C GLN A 546 -24.54 2.51 -5.06
N VAL A 547 -23.50 3.26 -4.72
CA VAL A 547 -23.58 4.34 -3.74
C VAL A 547 -23.27 5.67 -4.41
N ASP A 548 -24.08 6.68 -4.14
CA ASP A 548 -24.02 7.98 -4.77
C ASP A 548 -22.67 8.69 -4.59
N SER A 549 -22.12 9.25 -5.67
CA SER A 549 -20.82 9.93 -5.69
C SER A 549 -20.87 11.40 -5.22
N TYR A 550 -22.02 11.93 -4.85
CA TYR A 550 -22.08 13.23 -4.16
C TYR A 550 -21.56 13.16 -2.72
N ASP A 551 -21.11 11.99 -2.25
CA ASP A 551 -20.54 11.73 -0.93
C ASP A 551 -21.45 12.12 0.24
N HIS A 552 -22.72 11.78 0.14
CA HIS A 552 -23.72 11.94 1.19
C HIS A 552 -23.91 10.66 2.01
N ASN A 553 -23.31 9.54 1.60
CA ASN A 553 -23.53 8.25 2.23
C ASN A 553 -22.34 7.82 3.09
N ALA A 554 -22.63 7.16 4.18
CA ALA A 554 -21.66 6.52 5.06
C ALA A 554 -22.25 5.23 5.63
N ALA A 555 -21.37 4.35 6.14
CA ALA A 555 -21.81 3.19 6.90
C ALA A 555 -22.59 3.60 8.16
N PRO A 556 -23.50 2.74 8.67
CA PRO A 556 -24.33 3.10 9.84
C PRO A 556 -23.53 3.54 11.07
N TRP A 557 -22.33 2.96 11.26
CA TRP A 557 -21.44 3.21 12.39
C TRP A 557 -20.52 4.42 12.23
N SER A 558 -20.53 5.09 11.06
CA SER A 558 -19.58 6.14 10.70
C SER A 558 -20.27 7.40 10.16
N ASP A 559 -19.50 8.34 9.67
CA ASP A 559 -19.93 9.64 9.17
C ASP A 559 -19.33 9.97 7.80
N ILE A 560 -19.80 11.06 7.17
CA ILE A 560 -19.21 11.63 5.97
C ILE A 560 -17.92 12.37 6.33
N ALA A 561 -17.01 12.51 5.35
CA ALA A 561 -15.71 13.12 5.53
C ALA A 561 -15.75 14.52 6.15
N ASP A 562 -16.72 15.35 5.79
CA ASP A 562 -16.87 16.73 6.28
C ASP A 562 -16.99 16.81 7.81
N ARG A 563 -17.67 15.85 8.43
CA ARG A 563 -17.81 15.79 9.89
C ARG A 563 -16.50 15.43 10.56
N GLU A 564 -15.71 14.59 9.94
CA GLU A 564 -14.40 14.17 10.44
C GLU A 564 -13.37 15.30 10.31
N PHE A 565 -13.39 16.06 9.21
CA PHE A 565 -12.56 17.26 9.07
C PHE A 565 -12.85 18.28 10.19
N GLN A 566 -14.14 18.50 10.51
CA GLN A 566 -14.51 19.38 11.60
C GLN A 566 -13.93 18.91 12.94
N LEU A 567 -13.94 17.59 13.21
CA LEU A 567 -13.37 17.03 14.43
C LEU A 567 -11.85 17.26 14.50
N MET A 568 -11.14 17.04 13.40
CA MET A 568 -9.69 17.25 13.33
C MET A 568 -9.29 18.70 13.50
N GLU A 569 -10.14 19.65 13.13
CA GLU A 569 -9.92 21.07 13.38
C GLU A 569 -10.13 21.46 14.83
N THR A 570 -11.11 20.87 15.52
CA THR A 570 -11.47 21.21 16.90
C THR A 570 -10.66 20.46 17.95
N ASP A 571 -10.34 19.18 17.70
CA ASP A 571 -9.72 18.30 18.68
C ASP A 571 -8.21 18.21 18.47
N ARG A 572 -7.52 19.34 18.68
CA ARG A 572 -6.07 19.47 18.46
C ARG A 572 -5.23 18.44 19.23
N PHE A 573 -5.74 17.89 20.32
CA PHE A 573 -5.09 16.86 21.12
C PHE A 573 -5.08 15.49 20.42
N VAL A 574 -5.92 15.28 19.43
CA VAL A 574 -5.89 14.07 18.58
C VAL A 574 -4.72 14.17 17.61
N ALA A 575 -3.83 13.18 17.63
CA ALA A 575 -2.61 13.20 16.84
C ALA A 575 -2.85 13.23 15.31
N GLY A 576 -4.00 12.74 14.88
CA GLY A 576 -4.43 12.71 13.48
C GLY A 576 -5.50 11.67 13.24
N GLU A 577 -5.84 11.48 11.99
CA GLU A 577 -6.83 10.52 11.53
C GLU A 577 -6.28 9.55 10.50
N PHE A 578 -6.85 8.34 10.45
CA PHE A 578 -6.66 7.37 9.39
C PHE A 578 -8.02 7.04 8.78
N VAL A 579 -8.24 7.43 7.54
CA VAL A 579 -9.53 7.20 6.89
C VAL A 579 -9.75 5.73 6.53
N TRP A 580 -10.95 5.24 6.73
CA TRP A 580 -11.39 3.93 6.27
C TRP A 580 -12.12 4.06 4.93
N THR A 581 -11.52 3.75 3.74
CA THR A 581 -10.12 3.38 3.49
C THR A 581 -9.53 4.19 2.34
N GLY A 582 -8.22 4.07 2.11
CA GLY A 582 -7.59 4.73 0.97
C GLY A 582 -8.11 4.18 -0.36
N PHE A 583 -8.17 2.87 -0.52
CA PHE A 583 -8.65 2.17 -1.72
C PHE A 583 -9.86 1.30 -1.39
N ASP A 584 -10.72 1.09 -2.38
CA ASP A 584 -11.56 -0.10 -2.34
C ASP A 584 -10.67 -1.34 -2.36
N TYR A 585 -11.07 -2.37 -1.64
CA TYR A 585 -10.36 -3.63 -1.53
C TYR A 585 -11.32 -4.81 -1.77
N LEU A 586 -10.77 -5.95 -2.06
CA LEU A 586 -11.55 -7.17 -2.25
C LEU A 586 -12.13 -7.64 -0.92
N GLY A 587 -13.42 -7.89 -0.90
CA GLY A 587 -14.16 -8.24 0.32
C GLY A 587 -14.86 -7.06 1.00
N GLU A 588 -15.45 -7.31 2.16
CA GLU A 588 -16.25 -6.35 2.95
C GLU A 588 -17.17 -5.43 2.14
N PRO A 589 -18.05 -5.97 1.31
CA PRO A 589 -18.78 -5.19 0.32
C PRO A 589 -20.00 -4.46 0.90
N THR A 590 -19.86 -3.86 2.08
CA THR A 590 -20.89 -3.02 2.71
C THR A 590 -21.28 -1.87 1.78
N PRO A 591 -22.58 -1.61 1.56
CA PRO A 591 -23.75 -2.21 2.22
C PRO A 591 -24.37 -3.40 1.45
N PHE A 592 -23.76 -3.88 0.37
CA PHE A 592 -24.32 -4.86 -0.56
C PHE A 592 -23.59 -6.21 -0.51
N SER A 593 -23.55 -6.80 0.71
CA SER A 593 -22.73 -7.99 1.02
C SER A 593 -23.06 -9.24 0.20
N ARG A 594 -24.27 -9.35 -0.35
CA ARG A 594 -24.66 -10.48 -1.21
C ARG A 594 -24.28 -10.29 -2.66
N GLU A 595 -24.36 -9.06 -3.16
CA GLU A 595 -24.23 -8.74 -4.57
C GLU A 595 -22.80 -8.39 -4.96
N ALA A 596 -22.17 -7.54 -4.15
CA ALA A 596 -20.84 -7.03 -4.46
C ALA A 596 -19.72 -7.96 -3.97
N ARG A 597 -18.52 -7.75 -4.49
CA ARG A 597 -17.30 -8.51 -4.19
C ARG A 597 -16.16 -7.67 -3.64
N SER A 598 -16.31 -6.36 -3.69
CA SER A 598 -15.31 -5.41 -3.15
C SER A 598 -15.99 -4.32 -2.36
N SER A 599 -15.24 -3.66 -1.51
CA SER A 599 -15.74 -2.58 -0.67
C SER A 599 -16.15 -1.35 -1.48
N TYR A 600 -16.88 -0.44 -0.82
CA TYR A 600 -17.26 0.89 -1.32
C TYR A 600 -16.60 2.02 -0.51
N PHE A 601 -15.78 1.66 0.47
CA PHE A 601 -15.17 2.60 1.42
C PHE A 601 -14.06 3.44 0.81
N GLY A 602 -13.37 2.91 -0.18
CA GLY A 602 -12.19 3.53 -0.77
C GLY A 602 -12.43 4.97 -1.24
N ILE A 603 -11.48 5.84 -0.97
CA ILE A 603 -11.40 7.17 -1.58
C ILE A 603 -11.04 7.03 -3.07
N VAL A 604 -10.35 5.96 -3.38
CA VAL A 604 -9.96 5.51 -4.72
C VAL A 604 -10.63 4.16 -4.99
N ASP A 605 -11.04 3.90 -6.23
CA ASP A 605 -11.64 2.61 -6.58
C ASP A 605 -10.60 1.45 -6.56
N LEU A 606 -11.08 0.22 -6.67
CA LEU A 606 -10.24 -0.99 -6.62
C LEU A 606 -9.09 -1.00 -7.66
N CYS A 607 -9.22 -0.26 -8.75
CA CYS A 607 -8.23 -0.19 -9.83
C CYS A 607 -7.28 1.02 -9.71
N GLY A 608 -7.44 1.81 -8.67
CA GLY A 608 -6.62 3.01 -8.45
C GLY A 608 -7.09 4.22 -9.25
N THR A 609 -8.39 4.29 -9.60
CA THR A 609 -9.00 5.49 -10.18
C THR A 609 -9.67 6.31 -9.09
N ALA A 610 -9.35 7.59 -9.01
CA ALA A 610 -9.90 8.50 -8.01
C ALA A 610 -11.44 8.57 -8.10
N LYS A 611 -12.11 8.52 -6.94
CA LYS A 611 -13.53 8.90 -6.79
C LYS A 611 -13.60 10.41 -6.52
N ASP A 612 -14.80 11.01 -6.58
CA ASP A 612 -14.94 12.46 -6.34
C ASP A 612 -14.41 12.86 -4.95
N ARG A 613 -14.61 12.01 -3.96
CA ARG A 613 -14.13 12.20 -2.59
C ARG A 613 -12.60 12.35 -2.48
N PHE A 614 -11.82 11.80 -3.39
CA PHE A 614 -10.38 12.02 -3.45
C PHE A 614 -10.07 13.52 -3.52
N TYR A 615 -10.78 14.27 -4.35
CA TYR A 615 -10.59 15.71 -4.52
C TYR A 615 -11.11 16.51 -3.32
N LEU A 616 -12.11 15.99 -2.60
CA LEU A 616 -12.54 16.60 -1.34
C LEU A 616 -11.43 16.51 -0.28
N TYR A 617 -10.85 15.31 -0.08
CA TYR A 617 -9.71 15.14 0.82
C TYR A 617 -8.51 15.97 0.37
N ARG A 618 -8.17 15.92 -0.92
CA ARG A 618 -7.06 16.69 -1.48
C ARG A 618 -7.22 18.20 -1.26
N SER A 619 -8.43 18.71 -1.34
CA SER A 619 -8.71 20.12 -1.08
C SER A 619 -8.50 20.54 0.37
N CYS A 620 -8.60 19.59 1.32
CA CYS A 620 -8.39 19.83 2.75
C CYS A 620 -6.95 19.49 3.20
N TRP A 621 -6.35 18.42 2.66
CA TRP A 621 -5.06 17.89 3.11
C TRP A 621 -3.85 18.39 2.31
N ARG A 622 -4.06 18.97 1.11
CA ARG A 622 -3.01 19.52 0.24
C ARG A 622 -3.18 21.03 0.02
N PRO A 623 -2.97 21.85 1.06
CA PRO A 623 -3.09 23.31 0.93
C PRO A 623 -2.01 23.92 0.01
N ASP A 624 -0.93 23.19 -0.23
CA ASP A 624 0.22 23.52 -1.10
C ASP A 624 -0.06 23.30 -2.59
N ALA A 625 -1.08 22.51 -2.95
CA ALA A 625 -1.40 22.18 -4.34
C ALA A 625 -2.82 22.63 -4.70
N THR A 626 -2.97 23.32 -5.82
CA THR A 626 -4.29 23.76 -6.29
C THR A 626 -5.20 22.57 -6.57
N THR A 627 -6.40 22.60 -6.01
CA THR A 627 -7.48 21.67 -6.27
C THR A 627 -8.71 22.43 -6.71
N VAL A 628 -9.25 22.09 -7.89
CA VAL A 628 -10.57 22.51 -8.37
C VAL A 628 -11.19 21.32 -9.07
N HIS A 629 -12.26 20.78 -8.52
CA HIS A 629 -12.93 19.60 -9.07
C HIS A 629 -14.45 19.84 -9.10
N ILE A 630 -15.05 19.53 -10.23
CA ILE A 630 -16.49 19.67 -10.47
C ILE A 630 -17.13 18.30 -10.45
N LEU A 631 -18.23 18.14 -9.75
CA LEU A 631 -19.10 16.98 -9.83
C LEU A 631 -20.57 17.42 -9.93
N PRO A 632 -21.44 16.64 -10.57
CA PRO A 632 -21.21 15.37 -11.27
C PRO A 632 -20.61 15.58 -12.67
N HIS A 633 -20.44 14.51 -13.44
CA HIS A 633 -20.19 14.63 -14.88
C HIS A 633 -21.31 15.46 -15.55
N TRP A 634 -20.99 16.10 -16.68
CA TRP A 634 -21.98 17.00 -17.35
C TRP A 634 -22.56 16.36 -18.62
N SER A 635 -23.03 15.09 -18.53
CA SER A 635 -23.67 14.33 -19.62
C SER A 635 -24.95 13.66 -19.10
N TRP A 636 -26.08 14.38 -19.22
CA TRP A 636 -27.39 13.98 -18.71
C TRP A 636 -28.44 14.05 -19.83
N PRO A 637 -28.43 13.14 -20.81
CA PRO A 637 -29.34 13.24 -21.98
C PRO A 637 -30.82 13.26 -21.57
N ASP A 638 -31.19 12.53 -20.53
CA ASP A 638 -32.57 12.43 -20.06
C ASP A 638 -33.01 13.55 -19.09
N ARG A 639 -32.15 14.56 -18.84
CA ARG A 639 -32.43 15.60 -17.85
C ARG A 639 -32.35 17.03 -18.41
N VAL A 640 -32.42 17.20 -19.70
CA VAL A 640 -32.45 18.54 -20.31
C VAL A 640 -33.60 19.36 -19.75
N GLY A 641 -33.28 20.54 -19.21
CA GLY A 641 -34.28 21.42 -18.56
C GLY A 641 -34.62 21.08 -17.13
N GLN A 642 -34.04 20.01 -16.54
CA GLN A 642 -34.26 19.62 -15.15
C GLN A 642 -33.07 20.05 -14.27
N ASN A 643 -33.30 20.15 -12.98
CA ASN A 643 -32.24 20.49 -12.01
C ASN A 643 -31.28 19.32 -11.83
N VAL A 644 -29.98 19.64 -11.90
CA VAL A 644 -28.85 18.77 -11.55
C VAL A 644 -27.96 19.55 -10.58
N PRO A 645 -27.88 19.18 -9.31
CA PRO A 645 -27.00 19.83 -8.35
C PRO A 645 -25.54 19.74 -8.81
N VAL A 646 -24.79 20.83 -8.64
CA VAL A 646 -23.36 20.90 -8.98
C VAL A 646 -22.58 21.24 -7.73
N TYR A 647 -21.54 20.43 -7.45
CA TYR A 647 -20.60 20.70 -6.37
C TYR A 647 -19.22 21.02 -6.92
N VAL A 648 -18.49 21.84 -6.21
CA VAL A 648 -17.08 22.15 -6.51
C VAL A 648 -16.27 21.92 -5.24
N TYR A 649 -15.27 21.04 -5.34
CA TYR A 649 -14.27 20.81 -4.31
C TYR A 649 -13.02 21.61 -4.63
N THR A 650 -12.58 22.44 -3.72
CA THR A 650 -11.41 23.31 -3.93
C THR A 650 -10.75 23.68 -2.60
N ASN A 651 -9.45 23.92 -2.61
CA ASN A 651 -8.73 24.54 -1.50
C ASN A 651 -8.79 26.08 -1.54
N GLY A 652 -9.52 26.65 -2.51
CA GLY A 652 -9.96 28.04 -2.48
C GLY A 652 -11.07 28.27 -1.44
N ASP A 653 -11.31 29.53 -1.09
CA ASP A 653 -12.39 29.97 -0.19
C ASP A 653 -13.73 30.13 -0.92
N SER A 654 -13.71 30.31 -2.23
CA SER A 654 -14.87 30.53 -3.06
C SER A 654 -14.64 30.06 -4.50
N ALA A 655 -15.75 29.85 -5.24
CA ALA A 655 -15.71 29.63 -6.69
C ALA A 655 -16.91 30.25 -7.37
N GLU A 656 -16.74 30.66 -8.63
CA GLU A 656 -17.78 31.05 -9.56
C GLU A 656 -18.05 29.90 -10.51
N LEU A 657 -19.32 29.51 -10.67
CA LEU A 657 -19.76 28.51 -11.62
C LEU A 657 -20.34 29.18 -12.86
N LEU A 658 -19.93 28.71 -14.04
CA LEU A 658 -20.44 29.18 -15.32
C LEU A 658 -20.99 28.02 -16.14
N LEU A 659 -22.15 28.19 -16.77
CA LEU A 659 -22.73 27.25 -17.72
C LEU A 659 -22.83 27.92 -19.09
N ASN A 660 -22.16 27.36 -20.09
CA ASN A 660 -22.06 27.91 -21.45
C ASN A 660 -21.64 29.39 -21.47
N GLY A 661 -20.67 29.75 -20.61
CA GLY A 661 -20.15 31.12 -20.45
C GLY A 661 -21.02 32.06 -19.62
N LYS A 662 -22.23 31.65 -19.23
CA LYS A 662 -23.11 32.45 -18.37
C LYS A 662 -22.85 32.12 -16.90
N SER A 663 -22.54 33.12 -16.07
CA SER A 663 -22.36 32.97 -14.63
C SER A 663 -23.64 32.52 -13.94
N LEU A 664 -23.51 31.49 -13.12
CA LEU A 664 -24.52 31.00 -12.18
C LEU A 664 -24.31 31.53 -10.76
N GLY A 665 -23.38 32.50 -10.63
CA GLY A 665 -23.05 33.16 -9.39
C GLY A 665 -21.85 32.54 -8.68
N ARG A 666 -21.31 33.31 -7.74
CA ARG A 666 -20.18 32.92 -6.89
C ARG A 666 -20.71 32.41 -5.55
N ARG A 667 -20.16 31.27 -5.10
CA ARG A 667 -20.38 30.70 -3.77
C ARG A 667 -19.12 30.81 -2.94
N THR A 668 -19.25 31.01 -1.63
CA THR A 668 -18.15 31.09 -0.67
C THR A 668 -18.38 30.05 0.42
N LYS A 669 -17.32 29.34 0.80
CA LYS A 669 -17.35 28.38 1.90
C LYS A 669 -17.74 29.09 3.20
N LEU A 670 -18.57 28.46 4.00
CA LEU A 670 -18.92 28.96 5.32
C LEU A 670 -17.71 28.79 6.27
N LYS A 671 -17.54 29.75 7.17
CA LYS A 671 -16.54 29.63 8.25
C LYS A 671 -17.03 28.71 9.37
N GLU A 672 -18.33 28.79 9.64
CA GLU A 672 -19.00 28.02 10.68
C GLU A 672 -20.02 27.07 10.05
N VAL A 673 -20.45 26.08 10.80
CA VAL A 673 -21.47 25.13 10.38
C VAL A 673 -22.81 25.85 10.23
N ALA A 674 -23.50 25.66 9.11
CA ALA A 674 -24.72 26.39 8.76
C ALA A 674 -25.85 26.17 9.75
N ASP A 675 -26.04 24.93 10.20
CA ASP A 675 -27.10 24.52 11.13
C ASP A 675 -26.75 23.19 11.80
N SER A 676 -27.58 22.73 12.72
CA SER A 676 -27.42 21.46 13.45
C SER A 676 -27.80 20.20 12.66
N SER A 677 -28.25 20.33 11.40
CA SER A 677 -28.58 19.17 10.58
C SER A 677 -27.36 18.32 10.25
N TYR A 678 -27.59 17.06 9.91
CA TYR A 678 -26.50 16.13 9.58
C TYR A 678 -25.57 16.65 8.47
N TYR A 679 -26.15 17.32 7.48
CA TYR A 679 -25.42 17.89 6.34
C TYR A 679 -25.09 19.39 6.48
N GLY A 680 -25.44 20.02 7.60
CA GLY A 680 -25.14 21.44 7.84
C GLY A 680 -23.64 21.78 7.78
N VAL A 681 -22.77 20.79 8.01
CA VAL A 681 -21.31 20.94 7.94
C VAL A 681 -20.78 21.05 6.50
N THR A 682 -21.54 20.59 5.50
CA THR A 682 -21.01 20.44 4.14
C THR A 682 -20.60 21.74 3.48
N ASP A 683 -21.33 22.86 3.73
CA ASP A 683 -21.00 24.16 3.14
C ASP A 683 -19.72 24.80 3.71
N LYS A 684 -19.14 24.21 4.74
CA LYS A 684 -17.82 24.58 5.25
C LYS A 684 -16.67 24.06 4.35
N TYR A 685 -16.89 22.90 3.71
CA TYR A 685 -15.86 22.20 2.93
C TYR A 685 -16.15 22.15 1.43
N ARG A 686 -17.44 22.27 1.04
CA ARG A 686 -17.93 22.14 -0.33
C ARG A 686 -18.63 23.41 -0.79
N LEU A 687 -18.51 23.70 -2.09
CA LEU A 687 -19.30 24.77 -2.73
C LEU A 687 -20.40 24.10 -3.54
N ARG A 688 -21.69 24.46 -3.27
CA ARG A 688 -22.84 23.74 -3.81
C ARG A 688 -23.80 24.68 -4.53
N TRP A 689 -24.17 24.34 -5.78
CA TRP A 689 -25.27 24.97 -6.55
C TRP A 689 -26.36 23.91 -6.71
N MET A 690 -27.46 24.04 -6.00
CA MET A 690 -28.52 23.02 -5.91
C MET A 690 -29.59 23.13 -7.00
N ASP A 691 -29.61 24.24 -7.75
CA ASP A 691 -30.68 24.68 -8.66
C ASP A 691 -30.16 24.85 -10.10
N VAL A 692 -29.10 24.16 -10.49
CA VAL A 692 -28.55 24.27 -11.85
C VAL A 692 -29.45 23.51 -12.81
N VAL A 693 -30.11 24.24 -13.72
CA VAL A 693 -30.88 23.63 -14.80
C VAL A 693 -29.93 23.08 -15.87
N TYR A 694 -29.96 21.76 -16.05
CA TYR A 694 -29.07 21.11 -17.02
C TYR A 694 -29.37 21.55 -18.45
N GLN A 695 -28.31 21.99 -19.10
CA GLN A 695 -28.22 22.27 -20.54
C GLN A 695 -26.91 21.64 -21.06
N PRO A 696 -26.95 20.94 -22.20
CA PRO A 696 -25.71 20.46 -22.81
C PRO A 696 -24.72 21.59 -23.09
N GLY A 697 -23.42 21.30 -22.94
CA GLY A 697 -22.38 22.29 -23.20
C GLY A 697 -21.24 22.22 -22.19
N GLU A 698 -20.73 23.40 -21.81
CA GLU A 698 -19.58 23.53 -20.93
C GLU A 698 -20.00 24.03 -19.55
N LEU A 699 -19.63 23.29 -18.50
CA LEU A 699 -19.71 23.70 -17.12
C LEU A 699 -18.29 24.03 -16.64
N LYS A 700 -18.06 25.26 -16.16
CA LYS A 700 -16.75 25.74 -15.73
C LYS A 700 -16.82 26.29 -14.32
N ALA A 701 -15.87 25.89 -13.48
CA ALA A 701 -15.67 26.46 -12.15
C ALA A 701 -14.36 27.22 -12.10
N VAL A 702 -14.39 28.46 -11.60
CA VAL A 702 -13.21 29.30 -11.36
C VAL A 702 -13.07 29.51 -9.86
N ALA A 703 -12.02 28.98 -9.26
CA ALA A 703 -11.77 29.05 -7.83
C ALA A 703 -10.91 30.25 -7.44
N TYR A 704 -11.19 30.80 -6.28
CA TYR A 704 -10.51 31.97 -5.73
C TYR A 704 -10.09 31.70 -4.27
N LYS A 705 -8.98 32.33 -3.88
CA LYS A 705 -8.49 32.38 -2.50
C LYS A 705 -8.08 33.82 -2.21
N ASP A 706 -8.58 34.40 -1.12
CA ASP A 706 -8.36 35.81 -0.76
C ASP A 706 -8.64 36.77 -1.92
N GLY A 707 -9.72 36.53 -2.66
CA GLY A 707 -10.16 37.30 -3.81
C GLY A 707 -9.37 37.08 -5.11
N LYS A 708 -8.27 36.33 -5.09
CA LYS A 708 -7.43 36.03 -6.26
C LYS A 708 -7.81 34.69 -6.87
N LYS A 709 -7.84 34.61 -8.21
CA LYS A 709 -8.02 33.36 -8.92
C LYS A 709 -6.84 32.42 -8.62
N VAL A 710 -7.14 31.17 -8.20
CA VAL A 710 -6.14 30.14 -7.90
C VAL A 710 -6.19 28.96 -8.88
N GLY A 711 -7.31 28.74 -9.58
CA GLY A 711 -7.42 27.68 -10.57
C GLY A 711 -8.79 27.67 -11.23
N GLU A 712 -8.93 26.77 -12.20
CA GLU A 712 -10.22 26.48 -12.84
C GLU A 712 -10.32 25.02 -13.26
N ALA A 713 -11.55 24.54 -13.39
CA ALA A 713 -11.86 23.23 -13.94
C ALA A 713 -13.01 23.36 -14.96
N VAL A 714 -13.02 22.47 -15.94
CA VAL A 714 -14.02 22.44 -17.00
C VAL A 714 -14.55 21.02 -17.14
N MET A 715 -15.89 20.90 -17.16
CA MET A 715 -16.60 19.67 -17.45
C MET A 715 -17.45 19.91 -18.71
N ARG A 716 -17.44 18.96 -19.67
CA ARG A 716 -18.20 19.10 -20.92
C ARG A 716 -19.17 17.97 -21.10
N THR A 717 -20.30 18.27 -21.73
CA THR A 717 -21.22 17.25 -22.23
C THR A 717 -20.52 16.49 -23.33
N ALA A 718 -20.36 15.18 -23.14
CA ALA A 718 -19.77 14.30 -24.15
C ALA A 718 -20.77 13.94 -25.25
N GLY A 719 -20.26 13.78 -26.46
CA GLY A 719 -20.97 13.09 -27.53
C GLY A 719 -21.01 11.57 -27.35
N GLN A 720 -21.32 10.87 -28.46
CA GLN A 720 -21.20 9.40 -28.47
C GLN A 720 -19.72 8.98 -28.42
N PRO A 721 -19.39 7.81 -27.85
CA PRO A 721 -18.04 7.28 -27.94
C PRO A 721 -17.55 7.19 -29.39
N ALA A 722 -16.40 7.78 -29.66
CA ALA A 722 -15.80 7.84 -31.00
C ALA A 722 -14.38 7.24 -31.05
N ALA A 723 -13.68 7.18 -29.90
CA ALA A 723 -12.34 6.64 -29.80
C ALA A 723 -12.06 6.04 -28.43
N ILE A 724 -11.04 5.18 -28.37
CA ILE A 724 -10.41 4.70 -27.14
C ILE A 724 -9.16 5.54 -26.88
N ARG A 725 -9.01 6.06 -25.66
CA ARG A 725 -7.80 6.72 -25.21
C ARG A 725 -7.04 5.81 -24.24
N LEU A 726 -5.75 5.59 -24.50
CA LEU A 726 -4.83 4.81 -23.68
C LEU A 726 -3.81 5.74 -23.03
N THR A 727 -3.72 5.73 -21.70
CA THR A 727 -2.78 6.57 -20.96
C THR A 727 -1.97 5.69 -20.01
N PRO A 728 -0.72 5.31 -20.38
CA PRO A 728 0.17 4.60 -19.46
C PRO A 728 0.68 5.53 -18.36
N ASP A 729 0.84 5.00 -17.15
CA ASP A 729 1.37 5.76 -16.02
C ASP A 729 2.88 6.05 -16.15
N ARG A 730 3.58 5.34 -17.01
CA ARG A 730 4.99 5.54 -17.34
C ARG A 730 5.35 4.93 -18.69
N GLN A 731 6.47 5.42 -19.27
CA GLN A 731 6.90 5.03 -20.61
C GLN A 731 8.05 4.02 -20.62
N GLU A 732 8.78 3.91 -19.51
CA GLU A 732 9.94 3.02 -19.37
C GLU A 732 9.74 2.04 -18.22
N LEU A 733 10.04 0.78 -18.46
CA LEU A 733 9.87 -0.34 -17.55
C LEU A 733 11.20 -1.09 -17.40
N ALA A 734 11.39 -1.74 -16.26
CA ALA A 734 12.52 -2.63 -16.04
C ALA A 734 12.17 -4.06 -16.48
N ALA A 735 13.02 -4.70 -17.30
CA ALA A 735 12.79 -6.06 -17.80
C ALA A 735 13.11 -7.14 -16.74
N THR A 736 12.48 -7.02 -15.56
CA THR A 736 12.70 -7.90 -14.40
C THR A 736 11.76 -9.10 -14.34
N GLY A 737 10.67 -9.07 -15.11
CA GLY A 737 9.56 -10.03 -14.97
C GLY A 737 8.60 -9.71 -13.83
N GLU A 738 8.80 -8.59 -13.10
CA GLU A 738 7.99 -8.16 -11.96
C GLU A 738 7.52 -6.72 -12.08
N ASP A 739 8.15 -5.92 -12.98
CA ASP A 739 7.82 -4.51 -13.12
C ASP A 739 6.50 -4.31 -13.86
N LEU A 740 5.71 -3.31 -13.43
CA LEU A 740 4.35 -3.07 -13.88
C LEU A 740 4.16 -1.71 -14.54
N CYS A 741 3.26 -1.64 -15.52
CA CYS A 741 2.73 -0.41 -16.08
C CYS A 741 1.20 -0.43 -16.01
N TYR A 742 0.60 0.64 -15.49
CA TYR A 742 -0.84 0.82 -15.42
C TYR A 742 -1.30 1.71 -16.57
N VAL A 743 -2.14 1.17 -17.43
CA VAL A 743 -2.69 1.89 -18.58
C VAL A 743 -4.16 2.21 -18.30
N LEU A 744 -4.46 3.50 -18.08
CA LEU A 744 -5.85 3.97 -18.02
C LEU A 744 -6.47 3.88 -19.42
N VAL A 745 -7.64 3.28 -19.49
CA VAL A 745 -8.41 3.08 -20.73
C VAL A 745 -9.70 3.87 -20.62
N GLU A 746 -9.96 4.75 -21.57
CA GLU A 746 -11.12 5.63 -21.57
C GLU A 746 -11.83 5.64 -22.93
N ALA A 747 -13.17 5.65 -22.90
CA ALA A 747 -13.96 5.97 -24.09
C ALA A 747 -14.14 7.49 -24.18
N VAL A 748 -13.79 8.08 -25.32
CA VAL A 748 -13.91 9.51 -25.57
C VAL A 748 -14.71 9.79 -26.83
N ASP A 749 -15.36 10.96 -26.89
CA ASP A 749 -16.05 11.44 -28.09
C ASP A 749 -15.07 12.01 -29.14
N GLU A 750 -15.59 12.47 -30.27
CA GLU A 750 -14.80 13.08 -31.37
C GLU A 750 -13.93 14.28 -30.92
N LYS A 751 -14.30 14.93 -29.82
CA LYS A 751 -13.57 16.08 -29.25
C LYS A 751 -12.57 15.66 -28.16
N GLY A 752 -12.46 14.35 -27.88
CA GLY A 752 -11.62 13.82 -26.81
C GLY A 752 -12.23 13.96 -25.41
N THR A 753 -13.51 14.31 -25.29
CA THR A 753 -14.20 14.40 -24.01
C THR A 753 -14.53 12.99 -23.51
N LEU A 754 -14.26 12.69 -22.24
CA LEU A 754 -14.62 11.42 -21.62
C LEU A 754 -16.14 11.19 -21.75
N CYS A 755 -16.55 10.02 -22.20
CA CYS A 755 -17.93 9.57 -22.25
C CYS A 755 -18.31 8.84 -20.95
N PRO A 756 -18.86 9.53 -19.92
CA PRO A 756 -19.01 8.97 -18.58
C PRO A 756 -20.11 7.90 -18.49
N LEU A 757 -20.89 7.72 -19.52
CA LEU A 757 -21.94 6.69 -19.58
C LEU A 757 -21.53 5.48 -20.44
N ALA A 758 -20.31 5.47 -21.00
CA ALA A 758 -19.84 4.38 -21.85
C ALA A 758 -19.54 3.12 -21.04
N ASP A 759 -20.01 1.98 -21.53
CA ASP A 759 -19.80 0.63 -20.97
C ASP A 759 -19.24 -0.35 -22.00
N ASN A 760 -18.61 0.15 -23.06
CA ASN A 760 -18.04 -0.63 -24.15
C ASN A 760 -17.15 -1.77 -23.63
N LEU A 761 -17.21 -2.95 -24.29
CA LEU A 761 -16.27 -4.02 -24.06
C LEU A 761 -14.98 -3.74 -24.84
N ILE A 762 -13.88 -3.57 -24.12
CA ILE A 762 -12.55 -3.36 -24.69
C ILE A 762 -11.80 -4.70 -24.69
N ARG A 763 -11.20 -5.07 -25.85
CA ARG A 763 -10.30 -6.21 -26.02
C ARG A 763 -8.88 -5.72 -26.17
N PHE A 764 -7.93 -6.40 -25.55
CA PHE A 764 -6.53 -6.00 -25.50
C PHE A 764 -5.64 -7.05 -26.18
N ARG A 765 -4.62 -6.57 -26.87
CA ARG A 765 -3.53 -7.38 -27.41
C ARG A 765 -2.19 -6.71 -27.08
N VAL A 766 -1.26 -7.51 -26.55
CA VAL A 766 0.09 -7.05 -26.17
C VAL A 766 1.12 -7.80 -26.98
N GLU A 767 2.02 -7.07 -27.63
CA GLU A 767 3.15 -7.62 -28.39
C GLU A 767 4.46 -7.08 -27.78
N GLY A 768 5.49 -7.94 -27.76
CA GLY A 768 6.80 -7.61 -27.20
C GLY A 768 7.06 -8.24 -25.82
N PRO A 769 8.06 -7.72 -25.07
CA PRO A 769 8.52 -8.33 -23.82
C PRO A 769 7.67 -7.94 -22.60
N ALA A 770 6.34 -8.04 -22.73
CA ALA A 770 5.39 -7.90 -21.63
C ALA A 770 4.18 -8.81 -21.83
N GLU A 771 3.34 -8.89 -20.81
CA GLU A 771 2.07 -9.62 -20.81
C GLU A 771 1.01 -8.84 -20.02
N ILE A 772 -0.26 -9.21 -20.19
CA ILE A 772 -1.35 -8.69 -19.39
C ILE A 772 -1.32 -9.37 -18.02
N ALA A 773 -1.01 -8.62 -16.97
CA ALA A 773 -1.07 -9.11 -15.60
C ALA A 773 -2.50 -9.13 -15.07
N ALA A 774 -3.26 -8.07 -15.37
CA ALA A 774 -4.66 -7.97 -14.96
C ALA A 774 -5.40 -6.87 -15.72
N VAL A 775 -6.73 -6.96 -15.69
CA VAL A 775 -7.66 -5.91 -16.15
C VAL A 775 -8.75 -5.66 -15.11
N GLY A 776 -9.17 -4.42 -14.93
CA GLY A 776 -10.24 -4.05 -14.02
C GLY A 776 -10.98 -2.80 -14.46
N SER A 777 -12.12 -2.49 -13.84
CA SER A 777 -12.86 -1.26 -14.13
C SER A 777 -13.32 -0.52 -12.87
N GLY A 778 -13.01 -1.05 -11.69
CA GLY A 778 -13.46 -0.48 -10.42
C GLY A 778 -14.95 -0.73 -10.12
N ASN A 779 -15.65 -1.52 -10.92
CA ASN A 779 -17.04 -1.89 -10.66
C ASN A 779 -17.11 -2.95 -9.55
N PRO A 780 -17.69 -2.65 -8.38
CA PRO A 780 -17.75 -3.60 -7.27
C PRO A 780 -18.68 -4.80 -7.51
N LEU A 781 -19.57 -4.71 -8.49
CA LEU A 781 -20.52 -5.76 -8.85
C LEU A 781 -20.01 -6.67 -9.96
N SER A 782 -18.96 -6.28 -10.71
CA SER A 782 -18.51 -7.06 -11.87
C SER A 782 -17.89 -8.38 -11.43
N LEU A 783 -18.36 -9.48 -12.03
CA LEU A 783 -17.78 -10.82 -11.87
C LEU A 783 -16.89 -11.23 -13.05
N GLU A 784 -16.55 -10.29 -13.94
CA GLU A 784 -15.57 -10.54 -14.99
C GLU A 784 -14.20 -10.87 -14.36
N PRO A 785 -13.47 -11.90 -14.87
CA PRO A 785 -12.16 -12.28 -14.34
C PRO A 785 -11.14 -11.15 -14.48
N PHE A 786 -10.27 -10.99 -13.53
CA PHE A 786 -9.20 -9.99 -13.59
C PHE A 786 -8.08 -10.41 -14.56
N GLN A 787 -7.75 -11.71 -14.59
CA GLN A 787 -6.75 -12.24 -15.51
C GLN A 787 -7.43 -12.57 -16.85
N ALA A 788 -7.61 -11.56 -17.67
CA ALA A 788 -8.29 -11.64 -18.96
C ALA A 788 -7.68 -10.66 -19.97
N ASP A 789 -8.00 -10.84 -21.23
CA ASP A 789 -7.61 -9.97 -22.34
C ASP A 789 -8.67 -8.92 -22.70
N ARG A 790 -9.72 -8.78 -21.88
CA ARG A 790 -10.85 -7.89 -22.14
C ARG A 790 -11.51 -7.40 -20.86
N ARG A 791 -12.16 -6.23 -20.95
CA ARG A 791 -12.89 -5.61 -19.81
C ARG A 791 -13.97 -4.67 -20.32
N LYS A 792 -15.17 -4.73 -19.74
CA LYS A 792 -16.16 -3.68 -19.90
C LYS A 792 -15.72 -2.42 -19.16
N LEU A 793 -15.91 -1.28 -19.79
CA LEU A 793 -15.76 0.00 -19.15
C LEU A 793 -16.82 0.16 -18.04
N PHE A 794 -16.46 0.91 -17.03
CA PHE A 794 -17.36 1.31 -15.96
C PHE A 794 -17.28 2.83 -15.78
N TYR A 795 -18.38 3.50 -16.09
CA TYR A 795 -18.42 4.96 -16.21
C TYR A 795 -17.30 5.49 -17.11
N GLY A 796 -17.21 4.93 -18.30
CA GLY A 796 -16.27 5.34 -19.34
C GLY A 796 -14.81 4.91 -19.14
N LYS A 797 -14.48 4.18 -18.08
CA LYS A 797 -13.08 3.87 -17.71
C LYS A 797 -12.85 2.40 -17.40
N ALA A 798 -11.62 1.94 -17.72
CA ALA A 798 -11.06 0.68 -17.24
C ALA A 798 -9.55 0.85 -16.98
N MET A 799 -8.92 -0.14 -16.36
CA MET A 799 -7.49 -0.21 -16.12
C MET A 799 -6.95 -1.51 -16.66
N LEU A 800 -5.88 -1.42 -17.45
CA LEU A 800 -5.04 -2.54 -17.86
C LEU A 800 -3.73 -2.47 -17.11
N ILE A 801 -3.25 -3.61 -16.60
CA ILE A 801 -1.96 -3.73 -15.92
C ILE A 801 -1.07 -4.64 -16.76
N LEU A 802 0.02 -4.09 -17.26
CA LEU A 802 1.07 -4.81 -17.95
C LEU A 802 2.14 -5.25 -16.97
N ARG A 803 2.70 -6.46 -17.17
CA ARG A 803 3.88 -6.95 -16.48
C ARG A 803 4.99 -7.23 -17.49
N THR A 804 6.20 -6.76 -17.21
CA THR A 804 7.35 -7.06 -18.06
C THR A 804 7.70 -8.55 -18.03
N LYS A 805 8.27 -9.05 -19.11
CA LYS A 805 9.00 -10.31 -19.14
C LYS A 805 10.46 -10.03 -18.82
N GLU A 806 11.11 -10.99 -18.19
CA GLU A 806 12.55 -10.93 -17.95
C GLU A 806 13.32 -11.11 -19.25
N GLY A 807 14.41 -10.36 -19.43
CA GLY A 807 15.27 -10.49 -20.59
C GLY A 807 15.87 -9.19 -21.12
N PRO A 808 16.20 -9.13 -22.40
CA PRO A 808 16.91 -8.00 -23.00
C PRO A 808 16.06 -6.72 -23.11
N GLY A 809 14.76 -6.80 -22.79
CA GLY A 809 13.83 -5.68 -22.96
C GLY A 809 13.42 -5.49 -24.45
N GLY A 810 12.82 -4.35 -24.76
CA GLY A 810 12.37 -3.97 -26.10
C GLY A 810 11.08 -3.15 -26.06
N SER A 811 10.52 -2.89 -27.25
CA SER A 811 9.24 -2.20 -27.38
C SER A 811 8.08 -3.11 -27.00
N VAL A 812 7.16 -2.59 -26.20
CA VAL A 812 5.88 -3.23 -25.81
C VAL A 812 4.76 -2.47 -26.50
N ASN A 813 4.08 -3.10 -27.44
CA ASN A 813 3.00 -2.50 -28.18
C ASN A 813 1.66 -3.01 -27.65
N LEU A 814 0.83 -2.11 -27.16
CA LEU A 814 -0.53 -2.39 -26.71
C LEU A 814 -1.52 -1.93 -27.78
N THR A 815 -2.42 -2.81 -28.14
CA THR A 815 -3.59 -2.52 -28.97
C THR A 815 -4.86 -2.73 -28.15
N ALA A 816 -5.80 -1.77 -28.21
CA ALA A 816 -7.13 -1.87 -27.63
C ALA A 816 -8.20 -1.70 -28.70
N GLU A 817 -9.18 -2.60 -28.72
CA GLU A 817 -10.24 -2.67 -29.71
C GLU A 817 -11.61 -2.73 -29.03
N SER A 818 -12.62 -2.14 -29.66
CA SER A 818 -14.02 -2.23 -29.27
C SER A 818 -14.91 -2.16 -30.50
N ASP A 819 -16.04 -2.85 -30.44
CA ASP A 819 -17.00 -2.84 -31.56
C ASP A 819 -17.49 -1.40 -31.80
N GLY A 820 -17.42 -0.97 -33.05
CA GLY A 820 -17.86 0.37 -33.46
C GLY A 820 -16.88 1.53 -33.17
N LEU A 821 -15.70 1.24 -32.63
CA LEU A 821 -14.65 2.24 -32.38
C LEU A 821 -13.37 1.89 -33.14
N PRO A 822 -12.58 2.90 -33.57
CA PRO A 822 -11.27 2.63 -34.14
C PRO A 822 -10.34 2.04 -33.08
N ALA A 823 -9.44 1.13 -33.50
CA ALA A 823 -8.42 0.57 -32.64
C ALA A 823 -7.47 1.66 -32.13
N ALA A 824 -7.12 1.58 -30.86
CA ALA A 824 -6.15 2.47 -30.22
C ALA A 824 -4.83 1.73 -29.96
N HIS A 825 -3.73 2.44 -30.07
CA HIS A 825 -2.38 1.91 -29.88
C HIS A 825 -1.57 2.79 -28.95
N VAL A 826 -0.76 2.15 -28.10
CA VAL A 826 0.27 2.83 -27.34
C VAL A 826 1.50 1.93 -27.21
N THR A 827 2.68 2.53 -27.24
CA THR A 827 3.96 1.83 -27.09
C THR A 827 4.65 2.31 -25.82
N VAL A 828 5.11 1.38 -24.99
CA VAL A 828 6.03 1.62 -23.88
C VAL A 828 7.30 0.81 -24.11
N SER A 829 8.41 1.18 -23.45
CA SER A 829 9.69 0.48 -23.59
C SER A 829 10.03 -0.31 -22.34
N SER A 830 10.67 -1.44 -22.51
CA SER A 830 11.25 -2.23 -21.42
C SER A 830 12.76 -2.28 -21.59
N ARG A 831 13.53 -2.08 -20.51
CA ARG A 831 14.99 -2.07 -20.53
C ARG A 831 15.56 -3.14 -19.58
N PRO A 832 16.69 -3.81 -19.94
CA PRO A 832 17.34 -4.72 -19.03
C PRO A 832 17.82 -3.95 -17.80
N VAL A 833 17.77 -4.59 -16.65
CA VAL A 833 18.41 -4.07 -15.42
C VAL A 833 19.88 -4.44 -15.50
N GLN A 834 20.75 -3.42 -15.44
CA GLN A 834 22.22 -3.60 -15.44
C GLN A 834 22.73 -4.11 -14.10
#